data_4e13f38416035b106f85817a1d4ef413
#
_entry.id   4e13f38416035b106f85817a1d4ef413
#
_cell.length_a   1.000
_cell.length_b   1.000
_cell.length_c   1.000
_cell.angle_alpha   90.00
_cell.angle_beta   90.00
_cell.angle_gamma   90.00
#
_symmetry.space_group_name_H-M   'P 1'
#
loop_
_entity.id
_entity.type
_entity.pdbx_description
1 polymer ?
#
loop_
_entity_poly.entity_id
_entity_poly.type
_entity_poly.pdbx_seq_one_letter_code
_entity_poly.pdbx_strand_id
1 'polypeptide(L)'
;MLLERDAIARVVELVRPEDFYRDAHRKIFEIIVELFERGEPADLVSVTERLRSKGQLDDVGGAAYVTALLNAVPTAANVEYYARLVVQKSMLRQMIAAGTQIVGMGFREDQDVEMLVDSAEKLVFSIASRRMGQYFVPIPEILRESFERIDKRYRDKGTVTGVPTGFASLDKLTAGLQPSDLIIVAARPSMGKCLKFDAEVVDASTGEVRTIQEMVARGKADLLTLDHEHRFKAAAPSVFVDDGIKPVFRVRTNGGREVETTLTHPFLTPNGWEPLGALAPGALIAVPRRLPVFGRAELPDHEVKLLAYLCSGRLPANPRIAEDFADAASAAEAILAGSRHPQASAQAASGIGGGTEGGAAVADLLWRYPDLARPPAGRTIPPCVFTLRREKLALFLNRLLGSVAEITDHPDGHRVQAGFPSVRCARGVQHLLLRFGVPAARDEATLILGVTPAQALFRDVGVFGWERLRRWARNAQRSLIEDVDVMWEEIISVEEIGAYQVYDLTVPDTHNFVANDVCVHNTTFALNIAQHAALHHRVPVAIFSLETSKEQLVQRMLCSEAQVDASRLRSGYLTDADWPRLAEAMGRLSEAPIFVDDSANLSAIEMRAKARKLRAEHGLGLIIIDYIQLIQSYKRAENRTQEVSEIARSIKSLAKELDIPVIAISQLSRVVEVTGSRRPQLSHLRESGELEQVSDLVLFIYREDYYDQNKARAEGKENIAEIRIAKHRNGPVDDLELFFHKEHGRFHDLDRQHAGAAGS
;
A
#
# COMPACT_ATOMS: atom_id res chain seq x y z
N MET A 1 -48.24 -32.61 -9.67
CA MET A 1 -48.58 -31.20 -9.44
C MET A 1 -50.07 -30.95 -9.76
N LEU A 2 -50.55 -31.18 -10.96
CA LEU A 2 -51.98 -30.99 -11.28
C LEU A 2 -52.92 -31.97 -10.55
N LEU A 3 -52.39 -33.08 -10.02
CA LEU A 3 -53.13 -34.09 -9.26
C LEU A 3 -53.16 -33.82 -7.75
N GLU A 4 -52.08 -33.27 -7.21
CA GLU A 4 -51.90 -33.09 -5.78
C GLU A 4 -51.17 -31.74 -5.51
N ARG A 5 -51.75 -30.92 -4.61
CA ARG A 5 -51.23 -29.62 -4.26
C ARG A 5 -49.88 -29.71 -3.53
N ASP A 6 -49.72 -30.69 -2.62
CA ASP A 6 -48.49 -30.87 -1.86
C ASP A 6 -47.32 -31.27 -2.74
N ALA A 7 -47.55 -31.86 -3.89
CA ALA A 7 -46.52 -32.14 -4.88
C ALA A 7 -45.92 -30.87 -5.49
N ILE A 8 -46.66 -29.75 -5.51
CA ILE A 8 -46.15 -28.47 -6.04
C ILE A 8 -45.08 -27.93 -5.12
N ALA A 9 -45.30 -27.89 -3.78
CA ALA A 9 -44.34 -27.40 -2.80
C ALA A 9 -42.98 -28.12 -2.90
N ARG A 10 -43.01 -29.46 -3.06
CA ARG A 10 -41.82 -30.29 -3.21
C ARG A 10 -41.05 -30.07 -4.52
N VAL A 11 -41.75 -29.70 -5.59
CA VAL A 11 -41.15 -29.52 -6.93
C VAL A 11 -40.62 -28.11 -7.12
N VAL A 12 -41.28 -27.07 -6.61
CA VAL A 12 -40.88 -25.66 -6.74
C VAL A 12 -39.47 -25.40 -6.12
N GLU A 13 -39.11 -26.16 -5.11
CA GLU A 13 -37.75 -26.08 -4.53
C GLU A 13 -36.68 -26.71 -5.40
N LEU A 14 -37.02 -27.66 -6.26
CA LEU A 14 -36.09 -28.45 -7.07
C LEU A 14 -35.94 -27.96 -8.50
N VAL A 15 -37.07 -27.56 -9.14
CA VAL A 15 -37.16 -27.27 -10.56
C VAL A 15 -37.51 -25.80 -10.78
N ARG A 16 -36.89 -25.19 -11.77
CA ARG A 16 -37.24 -23.86 -12.27
C ARG A 16 -37.90 -23.94 -13.66
N PRO A 17 -38.63 -22.90 -14.07
CA PRO A 17 -39.24 -22.87 -15.40
C PRO A 17 -38.26 -23.17 -16.55
N GLU A 18 -37.02 -22.65 -16.44
CA GLU A 18 -35.96 -22.81 -17.45
C GLU A 18 -35.44 -24.26 -17.56
N ASP A 19 -35.77 -25.13 -16.60
CA ASP A 19 -35.34 -26.53 -16.62
C ASP A 19 -36.14 -27.37 -17.60
N PHE A 20 -37.30 -26.87 -18.05
CA PHE A 20 -38.11 -27.57 -19.03
C PHE A 20 -37.60 -27.33 -20.46
N TYR A 21 -37.46 -28.40 -21.22
CA TYR A 21 -37.00 -28.34 -22.62
C TYR A 21 -38.06 -27.74 -23.57
N ARG A 22 -39.31 -28.13 -23.38
CA ARG A 22 -40.44 -27.64 -24.21
C ARG A 22 -40.96 -26.34 -23.59
N ASP A 23 -41.12 -25.31 -24.41
CA ASP A 23 -41.69 -24.03 -24.01
C ASP A 23 -43.12 -24.19 -23.43
N ALA A 24 -43.93 -25.09 -24.00
CA ALA A 24 -45.24 -25.43 -23.47
C ALA A 24 -45.19 -25.90 -21.99
N HIS A 25 -44.21 -26.75 -21.63
CA HIS A 25 -44.08 -27.23 -20.27
C HIS A 25 -43.58 -26.13 -19.32
N ARG A 26 -42.69 -25.24 -19.81
CA ARG A 26 -42.23 -24.07 -19.04
C ARG A 26 -43.42 -23.17 -18.70
N LYS A 27 -44.23 -22.78 -19.69
CA LYS A 27 -45.41 -21.92 -19.52
C LYS A 27 -46.41 -22.54 -18.54
N ILE A 28 -46.70 -23.85 -18.69
CA ILE A 28 -47.61 -24.57 -17.79
C ILE A 28 -47.03 -24.53 -16.34
N PHE A 29 -45.73 -24.78 -16.16
CA PHE A 29 -45.10 -24.78 -14.85
C PHE A 29 -45.13 -23.39 -14.22
N GLU A 30 -44.86 -22.34 -14.99
CA GLU A 30 -44.95 -20.94 -14.52
C GLU A 30 -46.37 -20.62 -14.00
N ILE A 31 -47.39 -21.05 -14.69
CA ILE A 31 -48.80 -20.86 -14.27
C ILE A 31 -49.10 -21.66 -12.99
N ILE A 32 -48.62 -22.89 -12.90
CA ILE A 32 -48.79 -23.70 -11.67
C ILE A 32 -48.16 -23.03 -10.47
N VAL A 33 -46.92 -22.48 -10.63
CA VAL A 33 -46.21 -21.74 -9.57
C VAL A 33 -46.95 -20.46 -9.20
N GLU A 34 -47.40 -19.69 -10.20
CA GLU A 34 -48.15 -18.45 -9.97
C GLU A 34 -49.46 -18.69 -9.17
N LEU A 35 -50.23 -19.72 -9.51
CA LEU A 35 -51.46 -20.10 -8.80
C LEU A 35 -51.16 -20.56 -7.39
N PHE A 36 -50.08 -21.33 -7.23
CA PHE A 36 -49.60 -21.79 -5.91
C PHE A 36 -49.20 -20.63 -4.98
N GLU A 37 -48.45 -19.67 -5.49
CA GLU A 37 -48.03 -18.47 -4.75
C GLU A 37 -49.19 -17.58 -4.32
N ARG A 38 -50.28 -17.56 -5.12
CA ARG A 38 -51.53 -16.85 -4.81
C ARG A 38 -52.44 -17.62 -3.86
N GLY A 39 -52.06 -18.84 -3.51
CA GLY A 39 -52.91 -19.71 -2.69
C GLY A 39 -54.12 -20.29 -3.43
N GLU A 40 -54.21 -20.11 -4.77
CA GLU A 40 -55.27 -20.60 -5.63
C GLU A 40 -55.07 -22.10 -5.99
N PRO A 41 -56.15 -22.85 -6.28
CA PRO A 41 -55.99 -24.22 -6.75
C PRO A 41 -55.23 -24.26 -8.09
N ALA A 42 -54.25 -25.14 -8.22
CA ALA A 42 -53.52 -25.36 -9.46
C ALA A 42 -53.93 -26.68 -10.13
N ASP A 43 -55.22 -26.84 -10.29
CA ASP A 43 -55.83 -27.98 -10.98
C ASP A 43 -55.99 -27.75 -12.50
N LEU A 44 -56.48 -28.76 -13.21
CA LEU A 44 -56.65 -28.69 -14.66
C LEU A 44 -57.49 -27.48 -15.10
N VAL A 45 -58.56 -27.17 -14.37
CA VAL A 45 -59.50 -26.11 -14.73
C VAL A 45 -58.84 -24.74 -14.52
N SER A 46 -58.29 -24.51 -13.35
CA SER A 46 -57.65 -23.24 -12.97
C SER A 46 -56.44 -22.92 -13.85
N VAL A 47 -55.60 -23.94 -14.14
CA VAL A 47 -54.42 -23.76 -15.02
C VAL A 47 -54.84 -23.46 -16.45
N THR A 48 -55.85 -24.16 -16.97
CA THR A 48 -56.35 -23.93 -18.35
C THR A 48 -56.97 -22.53 -18.47
N GLU A 49 -57.75 -22.09 -17.49
CA GLU A 49 -58.37 -20.77 -17.50
C GLU A 49 -57.34 -19.68 -17.38
N ARG A 50 -56.30 -19.87 -16.55
CA ARG A 50 -55.20 -18.92 -16.39
C ARG A 50 -54.37 -18.81 -17.66
N LEU A 51 -54.07 -19.91 -18.33
CA LEU A 51 -53.40 -19.91 -19.65
C LEU A 51 -54.24 -19.19 -20.69
N ARG A 52 -55.59 -19.36 -20.69
CA ARG A 52 -56.52 -18.68 -21.60
C ARG A 52 -56.51 -17.17 -21.34
N SER A 53 -56.60 -16.75 -20.08
CA SER A 53 -56.60 -15.32 -19.72
C SER A 53 -55.32 -14.59 -20.12
N LYS A 54 -54.19 -15.32 -20.19
CA LYS A 54 -52.89 -14.79 -20.66
C LYS A 54 -52.67 -14.93 -22.17
N GLY A 55 -53.64 -15.49 -22.91
CA GLY A 55 -53.54 -15.74 -24.36
C GLY A 55 -52.50 -16.80 -24.73
N GLN A 56 -52.10 -17.66 -23.78
CA GLN A 56 -51.03 -18.67 -23.95
C GLN A 56 -51.57 -20.10 -24.13
N LEU A 57 -52.89 -20.29 -24.10
CA LEU A 57 -53.49 -21.62 -24.15
C LEU A 57 -53.20 -22.35 -25.48
N ASP A 58 -53.23 -21.63 -26.58
CA ASP A 58 -52.97 -22.23 -27.91
C ASP A 58 -51.46 -22.56 -28.08
N ASP A 59 -50.57 -21.74 -27.51
CA ASP A 59 -49.14 -21.98 -27.53
C ASP A 59 -48.73 -23.27 -26.82
N VAL A 60 -49.46 -23.66 -25.78
CA VAL A 60 -49.22 -24.91 -25.04
C VAL A 60 -49.90 -26.13 -25.64
N GLY A 61 -50.65 -25.99 -26.72
CA GLY A 61 -51.38 -27.06 -27.39
C GLY A 61 -52.80 -27.26 -26.91
N GLY A 62 -53.42 -26.23 -26.35
CA GLY A 62 -54.82 -26.21 -25.92
C GLY A 62 -55.11 -27.02 -24.64
N ALA A 63 -56.37 -26.99 -24.22
CA ALA A 63 -56.83 -27.74 -23.04
C ALA A 63 -56.63 -29.26 -23.17
N ALA A 64 -56.73 -29.80 -24.43
CA ALA A 64 -56.46 -31.20 -24.66
C ALA A 64 -55.08 -31.67 -24.33
N TYR A 65 -54.05 -30.82 -24.57
CA TYR A 65 -52.68 -31.13 -24.22
C TYR A 65 -52.43 -31.12 -22.70
N VAL A 66 -53.00 -30.14 -21.97
CA VAL A 66 -52.92 -30.10 -20.51
C VAL A 66 -53.59 -31.32 -19.89
N THR A 67 -54.75 -31.75 -20.46
CA THR A 67 -55.45 -33.00 -20.07
C THR A 67 -54.61 -34.25 -20.35
N ALA A 68 -53.95 -34.31 -21.51
CA ALA A 68 -53.06 -35.43 -21.83
C ALA A 68 -51.86 -35.53 -20.85
N LEU A 69 -51.29 -34.39 -20.39
CA LEU A 69 -50.23 -34.38 -19.39
C LEU A 69 -50.72 -34.90 -18.03
N LEU A 70 -51.97 -34.59 -17.64
CA LEU A 70 -52.58 -35.10 -16.41
C LEU A 70 -52.69 -36.62 -16.43
N ASN A 71 -53.10 -37.18 -17.59
CA ASN A 71 -53.27 -38.61 -17.76
C ASN A 71 -51.97 -39.40 -17.98
N ALA A 72 -50.86 -38.73 -18.27
CA ALA A 72 -49.58 -39.37 -18.55
C ALA A 72 -48.95 -40.03 -17.30
N VAL A 73 -49.32 -39.57 -16.09
CA VAL A 73 -48.74 -40.06 -14.83
C VAL A 73 -49.89 -40.36 -13.85
N PRO A 74 -50.06 -41.60 -13.40
CA PRO A 74 -51.21 -41.99 -12.58
C PRO A 74 -51.10 -41.56 -11.10
N THR A 75 -49.96 -41.16 -10.61
CA THR A 75 -49.74 -40.79 -9.19
C THR A 75 -48.66 -39.74 -9.05
N ALA A 76 -48.76 -38.86 -8.04
CA ALA A 76 -47.78 -37.88 -7.66
C ALA A 76 -46.68 -38.41 -6.69
N ALA A 77 -46.74 -39.69 -6.31
CA ALA A 77 -45.84 -40.26 -5.28
C ALA A 77 -44.34 -40.10 -5.61
N ASN A 78 -43.95 -40.17 -6.90
CA ASN A 78 -42.57 -40.07 -7.35
C ASN A 78 -42.20 -38.70 -7.94
N VAL A 79 -42.91 -37.65 -7.58
CA VAL A 79 -42.75 -36.32 -8.19
C VAL A 79 -41.34 -35.77 -8.02
N GLU A 80 -40.71 -36.00 -6.89
CA GLU A 80 -39.32 -35.55 -6.65
C GLU A 80 -38.31 -36.27 -7.56
N TYR A 81 -38.48 -37.57 -7.77
CA TYR A 81 -37.64 -38.32 -8.69
C TYR A 81 -37.74 -37.77 -10.12
N TYR A 82 -38.94 -37.46 -10.59
CA TYR A 82 -39.14 -36.86 -11.90
C TYR A 82 -38.61 -35.45 -11.97
N ALA A 83 -38.76 -34.64 -10.90
CA ALA A 83 -38.20 -33.33 -10.78
C ALA A 83 -36.66 -33.38 -10.91
N ARG A 84 -35.99 -34.25 -10.17
CA ARG A 84 -34.53 -34.47 -10.24
C ARG A 84 -34.08 -34.90 -11.64
N LEU A 85 -34.84 -35.73 -12.32
CA LEU A 85 -34.54 -36.15 -13.69
C LEU A 85 -34.60 -34.95 -14.66
N VAL A 86 -35.61 -34.08 -14.51
CA VAL A 86 -35.76 -32.85 -15.33
C VAL A 86 -34.52 -31.94 -15.08
N VAL A 87 -34.12 -31.70 -13.83
CA VAL A 87 -32.95 -30.90 -13.47
C VAL A 87 -31.68 -31.51 -14.06
N GLN A 88 -31.48 -32.83 -13.91
CA GLN A 88 -30.31 -33.52 -14.46
C GLN A 88 -30.21 -33.33 -15.98
N LYS A 89 -31.34 -33.49 -16.71
CA LYS A 89 -31.37 -33.27 -18.16
C LYS A 89 -31.19 -31.80 -18.54
N SER A 90 -31.68 -30.87 -17.73
CA SER A 90 -31.43 -29.43 -17.89
C SER A 90 -29.96 -29.12 -17.76
N MET A 91 -29.28 -29.63 -16.73
CA MET A 91 -27.84 -29.44 -16.52
C MET A 91 -27.02 -29.93 -17.73
N LEU A 92 -27.34 -31.12 -18.27
CA LEU A 92 -26.64 -31.63 -19.45
C LEU A 92 -26.82 -30.69 -20.67
N ARG A 93 -28.02 -30.14 -20.89
CA ARG A 93 -28.28 -29.17 -21.96
C ARG A 93 -27.48 -27.86 -21.71
N GLN A 94 -27.42 -27.37 -20.48
CA GLN A 94 -26.64 -26.18 -20.12
C GLN A 94 -25.18 -26.41 -20.37
N MET A 95 -24.64 -27.60 -20.03
CA MET A 95 -23.24 -27.95 -20.34
C MET A 95 -22.97 -27.93 -21.85
N ILE A 96 -23.87 -28.50 -22.65
CA ILE A 96 -23.74 -28.49 -24.11
C ILE A 96 -23.78 -27.04 -24.64
N ALA A 97 -24.72 -26.22 -24.15
CA ALA A 97 -24.85 -24.83 -24.56
C ALA A 97 -23.60 -24.00 -24.17
N ALA A 98 -23.11 -24.16 -22.94
CA ALA A 98 -21.90 -23.51 -22.48
C ALA A 98 -20.68 -23.93 -23.31
N GLY A 99 -20.53 -25.23 -23.58
CA GLY A 99 -19.47 -25.73 -24.45
C GLY A 99 -19.52 -25.11 -25.86
N THR A 100 -20.71 -25.02 -26.45
CA THR A 100 -20.90 -24.36 -27.74
C THR A 100 -20.54 -22.86 -27.70
N GLN A 101 -20.92 -22.17 -26.64
CA GLN A 101 -20.54 -20.75 -26.44
C GLN A 101 -19.05 -20.58 -26.28
N ILE A 102 -18.38 -21.44 -25.49
CA ILE A 102 -16.91 -21.40 -25.28
C ILE A 102 -16.20 -21.64 -26.61
N VAL A 103 -16.64 -22.60 -27.42
CA VAL A 103 -16.12 -22.82 -28.79
C VAL A 103 -16.28 -21.54 -29.62
N GLY A 104 -17.49 -20.93 -29.59
CA GLY A 104 -17.74 -19.67 -30.31
C GLY A 104 -16.89 -18.48 -29.83
N MET A 105 -16.53 -18.44 -28.56
CA MET A 105 -15.61 -17.43 -28.02
C MET A 105 -14.19 -17.62 -28.55
N GLY A 106 -13.72 -18.87 -28.70
CA GLY A 106 -12.39 -19.19 -29.24
C GLY A 106 -12.14 -18.74 -30.68
N PHE A 107 -13.23 -18.45 -31.44
CA PHE A 107 -13.16 -17.92 -32.81
C PHE A 107 -13.23 -16.38 -32.89
N ARG A 108 -13.30 -15.68 -31.75
CA ARG A 108 -13.33 -14.21 -31.73
C ARG A 108 -11.92 -13.66 -31.61
N GLU A 109 -11.42 -13.07 -32.72
CA GLU A 109 -10.09 -12.44 -32.78
C GLU A 109 -10.07 -10.98 -32.29
N ASP A 110 -11.25 -10.40 -32.00
CA ASP A 110 -11.43 -8.97 -31.67
C ASP A 110 -11.45 -8.68 -30.17
N GLN A 111 -11.33 -9.69 -29.32
CA GLN A 111 -11.38 -9.55 -27.85
C GLN A 111 -10.11 -10.07 -27.18
N ASP A 112 -9.80 -9.47 -26.03
CA ASP A 112 -8.67 -9.90 -25.19
C ASP A 112 -8.85 -11.35 -24.71
N VAL A 113 -7.81 -12.17 -24.86
CA VAL A 113 -7.81 -13.59 -24.50
C VAL A 113 -8.12 -13.79 -23.03
N GLU A 114 -7.61 -12.93 -22.12
CA GLU A 114 -7.89 -13.03 -20.69
C GLU A 114 -9.39 -12.81 -20.38
N MET A 115 -10.05 -11.87 -21.06
CA MET A 115 -11.48 -11.63 -20.91
C MET A 115 -12.31 -12.81 -21.45
N LEU A 116 -11.87 -13.48 -22.51
CA LEU A 116 -12.53 -14.66 -23.05
C LEU A 116 -12.43 -15.86 -22.12
N VAL A 117 -11.27 -16.09 -21.53
CA VAL A 117 -11.04 -17.14 -20.51
C VAL A 117 -11.93 -16.90 -19.28
N ASP A 118 -11.97 -15.68 -18.77
CA ASP A 118 -12.79 -15.28 -17.62
C ASP A 118 -14.30 -15.50 -17.89
N SER A 119 -14.72 -15.21 -19.12
CA SER A 119 -16.11 -15.43 -19.57
C SER A 119 -16.45 -16.92 -19.68
N ALA A 120 -15.52 -17.74 -20.15
CA ALA A 120 -15.67 -19.17 -20.21
C ALA A 120 -15.75 -19.81 -18.81
N GLU A 121 -14.88 -19.37 -17.87
CA GLU A 121 -14.96 -19.79 -16.46
C GLU A 121 -16.31 -19.46 -15.84
N LYS A 122 -16.84 -18.26 -16.06
CA LYS A 122 -18.15 -17.83 -15.54
C LYS A 122 -19.28 -18.73 -16.04
N LEU A 123 -19.24 -19.14 -17.32
CA LEU A 123 -20.23 -20.06 -17.89
C LEU A 123 -20.18 -21.44 -17.22
N VAL A 124 -19.00 -22.02 -17.07
CA VAL A 124 -18.84 -23.33 -16.40
C VAL A 124 -19.23 -23.23 -14.93
N PHE A 125 -18.81 -22.16 -14.25
CA PHE A 125 -19.12 -21.93 -12.84
C PHE A 125 -20.62 -21.76 -12.58
N SER A 126 -21.36 -21.08 -13.47
CA SER A 126 -22.80 -20.90 -13.34
C SER A 126 -23.56 -22.23 -13.30
N ILE A 127 -23.08 -23.25 -14.03
CA ILE A 127 -23.63 -24.60 -14.03
C ILE A 127 -23.30 -25.34 -12.74
N ALA A 128 -22.05 -25.22 -12.26
CA ALA A 128 -21.60 -25.85 -11.03
C ALA A 128 -22.28 -25.27 -9.77
N SER A 129 -22.50 -23.97 -9.74
CA SER A 129 -23.14 -23.25 -8.61
C SER A 129 -24.61 -23.65 -8.39
N ARG A 130 -25.29 -24.12 -9.41
CA ARG A 130 -26.67 -24.65 -9.32
C ARG A 130 -26.80 -25.92 -8.46
N ARG A 131 -25.68 -26.61 -8.20
CA ARG A 131 -25.62 -27.80 -7.32
C ARG A 131 -25.73 -27.45 -5.83
N MET A 132 -25.48 -26.18 -5.48
CA MET A 132 -25.45 -25.71 -4.08
C MET A 132 -26.72 -24.93 -3.73
N GLY A 133 -27.89 -25.52 -3.93
CA GLY A 133 -29.13 -25.03 -3.34
C GLY A 133 -29.00 -25.01 -1.81
N GLN A 134 -29.32 -23.88 -1.18
CA GLN A 134 -29.46 -23.82 0.29
C GLN A 134 -30.61 -24.73 0.70
N TYR A 135 -30.30 -25.93 1.16
CA TYR A 135 -31.28 -26.80 1.78
C TYR A 135 -31.46 -26.39 3.24
N PHE A 136 -32.70 -26.20 3.68
CA PHE A 136 -33.02 -26.23 5.11
C PHE A 136 -32.67 -27.63 5.64
N VAL A 137 -31.71 -27.68 6.57
CA VAL A 137 -31.33 -28.93 7.24
C VAL A 137 -32.24 -29.10 8.47
N PRO A 138 -32.91 -30.23 8.64
CA PRO A 138 -33.75 -30.48 9.82
C PRO A 138 -32.92 -30.41 11.13
N ILE A 139 -33.47 -29.75 12.15
CA ILE A 139 -32.79 -29.59 13.45
C ILE A 139 -32.23 -30.92 14.02
N PRO A 140 -32.90 -32.09 13.92
CA PRO A 140 -32.36 -33.34 14.43
C PRO A 140 -31.01 -33.78 13.82
N GLU A 141 -30.79 -33.48 12.53
CA GLU A 141 -29.51 -33.77 11.87
C GLU A 141 -28.39 -32.85 12.39
N ILE A 142 -28.72 -31.56 12.56
CA ILE A 142 -27.79 -30.57 13.13
C ILE A 142 -27.45 -30.91 14.57
N LEU A 143 -28.47 -31.34 15.38
CA LEU A 143 -28.29 -31.72 16.76
C LEU A 143 -27.37 -32.93 16.90
N ARG A 144 -27.50 -33.94 16.05
CA ARG A 144 -26.63 -35.12 16.09
C ARG A 144 -25.16 -34.73 15.83
N GLU A 145 -24.90 -33.97 14.78
CA GLU A 145 -23.54 -33.49 14.47
C GLU A 145 -22.98 -32.58 15.56
N SER A 146 -23.85 -31.70 16.12
CA SER A 146 -23.46 -30.81 17.22
C SER A 146 -23.15 -31.59 18.48
N PHE A 147 -23.93 -32.64 18.78
CA PHE A 147 -23.69 -33.50 19.94
C PHE A 147 -22.40 -34.29 19.82
N GLU A 148 -22.09 -34.83 18.64
CA GLU A 148 -20.82 -35.51 18.38
C GLU A 148 -19.63 -34.55 18.55
N ARG A 149 -19.74 -33.30 18.10
CA ARG A 149 -18.73 -32.25 18.33
C ARG A 149 -18.58 -31.90 19.81
N ILE A 150 -19.68 -31.82 20.55
CA ILE A 150 -19.67 -31.56 22.00
C ILE A 150 -19.04 -32.73 22.77
N ASP A 151 -19.40 -33.97 22.43
CA ASP A 151 -18.85 -35.18 23.04
C ASP A 151 -17.33 -35.30 22.80
N LYS A 152 -16.89 -35.00 21.58
CA LYS A 152 -15.47 -34.93 21.28
C LYS A 152 -14.76 -33.86 22.10
N ARG A 153 -15.34 -32.64 22.22
CA ARG A 153 -14.81 -31.55 23.08
C ARG A 153 -14.75 -31.95 24.55
N TYR A 154 -15.74 -32.72 25.04
CA TYR A 154 -15.78 -33.17 26.41
C TYR A 154 -14.70 -34.22 26.71
N ARG A 155 -14.39 -35.09 25.75
CA ARG A 155 -13.32 -36.11 25.87
C ARG A 155 -11.94 -35.48 25.78
N ASP A 156 -11.78 -34.52 24.91
CA ASP A 156 -10.51 -33.83 24.59
C ASP A 156 -10.33 -32.56 25.46
N LYS A 157 -10.62 -32.63 26.77
CA LYS A 157 -10.52 -31.49 27.69
C LYS A 157 -9.18 -30.79 27.60
N GLY A 158 -9.20 -29.49 27.18
CA GLY A 158 -8.04 -28.63 27.12
C GLY A 158 -7.43 -28.49 25.73
N THR A 159 -7.99 -29.14 24.70
CA THR A 159 -7.56 -28.93 23.29
C THR A 159 -8.27 -27.73 22.67
N VAL A 160 -7.52 -26.94 21.95
CA VAL A 160 -8.03 -25.82 21.12
C VAL A 160 -8.85 -26.43 19.98
N THR A 161 -10.13 -26.02 19.85
CA THR A 161 -11.07 -26.63 18.87
C THR A 161 -10.96 -26.02 17.48
N GLY A 162 -10.56 -24.76 17.39
CA GLY A 162 -10.27 -24.04 16.15
C GLY A 162 -8.79 -24.17 15.77
N VAL A 163 -8.35 -23.34 14.80
CA VAL A 163 -6.94 -23.21 14.45
C VAL A 163 -6.21 -22.49 15.58
N PRO A 164 -5.21 -23.11 16.23
CA PRO A 164 -4.46 -22.50 17.32
C PRO A 164 -3.69 -21.27 16.87
N THR A 165 -3.76 -20.19 17.67
CA THR A 165 -3.07 -18.93 17.37
C THR A 165 -1.61 -18.93 17.80
N GLY A 166 -1.25 -19.79 18.76
CA GLY A 166 0.05 -19.81 19.40
C GLY A 166 0.17 -18.90 20.62
N PHE A 167 -0.91 -18.23 20.98
CA PHE A 167 -1.04 -17.40 22.17
C PHE A 167 -2.04 -18.04 23.13
N ALA A 168 -1.52 -18.68 24.19
CA ALA A 168 -2.34 -19.46 25.12
C ALA A 168 -3.46 -18.62 25.74
N SER A 169 -3.18 -17.35 26.03
CA SER A 169 -4.17 -16.40 26.55
C SER A 169 -5.31 -16.13 25.55
N LEU A 170 -4.99 -15.97 24.27
CA LEU A 170 -5.98 -15.75 23.21
C LEU A 170 -6.75 -17.04 22.91
N ASP A 171 -6.06 -18.19 22.82
CA ASP A 171 -6.68 -19.49 22.55
C ASP A 171 -7.62 -19.92 23.68
N LYS A 172 -7.35 -19.54 24.94
CA LYS A 172 -8.25 -19.76 26.07
C LYS A 172 -9.57 -19.00 25.92
N LEU A 173 -9.56 -17.79 25.38
CA LEU A 173 -10.76 -16.94 25.22
C LEU A 173 -11.54 -17.30 23.95
N THR A 174 -10.86 -17.68 22.86
CA THR A 174 -11.47 -17.95 21.56
C THR A 174 -11.67 -19.44 21.25
N ALA A 175 -11.04 -20.33 22.05
CA ALA A 175 -10.86 -21.74 21.72
C ALA A 175 -10.17 -21.97 20.36
N GLY A 176 -9.29 -21.03 19.93
CA GLY A 176 -8.68 -20.94 18.61
C GLY A 176 -9.58 -20.28 17.57
N LEU A 177 -9.09 -20.12 16.35
CA LEU A 177 -9.85 -19.51 15.26
C LEU A 177 -10.85 -20.52 14.71
N GLN A 178 -12.14 -20.20 14.83
CA GLN A 178 -13.20 -21.16 14.50
C GLN A 178 -13.46 -21.22 12.98
N PRO A 179 -13.82 -22.39 12.43
CA PRO A 179 -14.22 -22.53 11.04
C PRO A 179 -15.34 -21.55 10.67
N SER A 180 -15.35 -21.07 9.44
CA SER A 180 -16.31 -20.09 8.90
C SER A 180 -16.24 -18.69 9.50
N ASP A 181 -15.36 -18.41 10.51
CA ASP A 181 -15.24 -17.09 11.10
C ASP A 181 -14.43 -16.13 10.22
N LEU A 182 -14.88 -14.88 10.18
CA LEU A 182 -14.11 -13.74 9.68
C LEU A 182 -13.53 -13.00 10.89
N ILE A 183 -12.20 -13.03 10.99
CA ILE A 183 -11.43 -12.39 12.04
C ILE A 183 -10.80 -11.10 11.48
N ILE A 184 -11.12 -9.97 12.07
CA ILE A 184 -10.48 -8.70 11.74
C ILE A 184 -9.37 -8.43 12.75
N VAL A 185 -8.14 -8.31 12.28
CA VAL A 185 -7.00 -7.82 13.06
C VAL A 185 -6.73 -6.39 12.64
N ALA A 186 -7.04 -5.44 13.50
CA ALA A 186 -6.90 -4.04 13.17
C ALA A 186 -5.85 -3.36 14.05
N ALA A 187 -4.94 -2.67 13.38
CA ALA A 187 -3.92 -1.84 14.00
C ALA A 187 -3.80 -0.54 13.21
N ARG A 188 -3.16 0.46 13.80
CA ARG A 188 -2.78 1.65 13.05
C ARG A 188 -1.68 1.27 12.05
N PRO A 189 -1.80 1.72 10.78
CA PRO A 189 -0.70 1.59 9.84
C PRO A 189 0.48 2.41 10.34
N SER A 190 1.69 1.91 10.15
CA SER A 190 2.97 2.65 10.31
C SER A 190 2.95 3.68 11.43
N MET A 191 2.59 3.28 12.65
CA MET A 191 2.48 4.21 13.75
C MET A 191 3.83 4.94 13.94
N GLY A 192 3.91 6.22 13.48
CA GLY A 192 5.01 7.13 13.74
C GLY A 192 6.04 7.34 12.63
N LYS A 193 5.84 6.90 11.41
CA LYS A 193 6.74 7.18 10.27
C LYS A 193 6.54 8.56 9.65
N CYS A 194 6.29 9.58 10.44
CA CYS A 194 5.82 10.84 9.92
C CYS A 194 6.93 11.89 9.82
N LEU A 195 6.81 12.71 8.78
CA LEU A 195 7.64 13.88 8.53
C LEU A 195 6.83 15.14 8.87
N LYS A 196 7.55 16.20 9.30
CA LYS A 196 6.94 17.50 9.57
C LYS A 196 6.31 18.07 8.29
N PHE A 197 5.26 18.86 8.44
CA PHE A 197 4.40 19.38 7.35
C PHE A 197 5.15 20.08 6.20
N ASP A 198 6.28 20.70 6.47
CA ASP A 198 7.12 21.45 5.52
C ASP A 198 8.30 20.63 4.97
N ALA A 199 8.34 19.31 5.23
CA ALA A 199 9.33 18.42 4.63
C ALA A 199 9.22 18.45 3.09
N GLU A 200 10.35 18.68 2.42
CA GLU A 200 10.42 18.81 0.98
C GLU A 200 10.50 17.44 0.30
N VAL A 201 9.62 17.19 -0.64
CA VAL A 201 9.52 15.95 -1.42
C VAL A 201 9.59 16.31 -2.91
N VAL A 202 10.38 15.54 -3.68
CA VAL A 202 10.51 15.75 -5.12
C VAL A 202 9.52 14.88 -5.89
N ASP A 203 8.79 15.48 -6.82
CA ASP A 203 7.96 14.77 -7.80
C ASP A 203 8.87 14.23 -8.92
N ALA A 204 8.93 12.91 -9.06
CA ALA A 204 9.83 12.22 -9.98
C ALA A 204 9.48 12.46 -11.46
N SER A 205 8.23 12.79 -11.77
CA SER A 205 7.75 13.01 -13.15
C SER A 205 7.97 14.43 -13.65
N THR A 206 7.94 15.42 -12.75
CA THR A 206 8.01 16.86 -13.09
C THR A 206 9.30 17.52 -12.60
N GLY A 207 9.99 16.91 -11.64
CA GLY A 207 11.15 17.50 -10.95
C GLY A 207 10.76 18.59 -9.95
N GLU A 208 9.49 18.87 -9.75
CA GLU A 208 9.00 19.89 -8.82
C GLU A 208 9.27 19.47 -7.39
N VAL A 209 9.74 20.39 -6.55
CA VAL A 209 9.90 20.18 -5.10
C VAL A 209 8.72 20.84 -4.40
N ARG A 210 8.02 20.05 -3.57
CA ARG A 210 6.84 20.48 -2.80
C ARG A 210 6.95 20.02 -1.37
N THR A 211 6.21 20.69 -0.49
CA THR A 211 6.05 20.19 0.87
C THR A 211 5.19 18.92 0.91
N ILE A 212 5.46 18.05 1.88
CA ILE A 212 4.66 16.82 2.06
C ILE A 212 3.18 17.15 2.31
N GLN A 213 2.89 18.26 2.98
CA GLN A 213 1.51 18.77 3.18
C GLN A 213 0.82 19.06 1.85
N GLU A 214 1.50 19.73 0.92
CA GLU A 214 0.96 20.04 -0.41
C GLU A 214 0.74 18.77 -1.25
N MET A 215 1.64 17.79 -1.13
CA MET A 215 1.50 16.49 -1.80
C MET A 215 0.30 15.70 -1.29
N VAL A 216 0.12 15.64 0.03
CA VAL A 216 -1.03 15.00 0.68
C VAL A 216 -2.34 15.69 0.30
N ALA A 217 -2.38 17.03 0.28
CA ALA A 217 -3.56 17.79 -0.10
C ALA A 217 -3.98 17.55 -1.57
N ARG A 218 -3.04 17.27 -2.46
CA ARG A 218 -3.31 16.95 -3.88
C ARG A 218 -3.79 15.53 -4.11
N GLY A 219 -3.40 14.58 -3.26
CA GLY A 219 -3.72 13.17 -3.42
C GLY A 219 -3.12 12.51 -4.67
N LYS A 220 -2.10 13.13 -5.29
CA LYS A 220 -1.41 12.61 -6.48
C LYS A 220 0.03 13.11 -6.53
N ALA A 221 0.98 12.19 -6.66
CA ALA A 221 2.41 12.45 -6.86
C ALA A 221 3.08 11.24 -7.48
N ASP A 222 4.25 11.43 -8.10
CA ASP A 222 5.20 10.37 -8.43
C ASP A 222 6.44 10.58 -7.55
N LEU A 223 6.79 9.60 -6.71
CA LEU A 223 7.89 9.71 -5.76
C LEU A 223 9.11 8.93 -6.22
N LEU A 224 10.30 9.36 -5.77
CA LEU A 224 11.49 8.53 -5.85
C LEU A 224 11.48 7.54 -4.69
N THR A 225 11.57 6.27 -5.00
CA THR A 225 11.67 5.16 -4.06
C THR A 225 12.92 4.35 -4.32
N LEU A 226 13.50 3.78 -3.28
CA LEU A 226 14.73 2.99 -3.33
C LEU A 226 14.36 1.50 -3.43
N ASP A 227 14.90 0.80 -4.43
CA ASP A 227 14.76 -0.64 -4.57
C ASP A 227 15.79 -1.41 -3.70
N HIS A 228 15.75 -2.74 -3.77
CA HIS A 228 16.65 -3.62 -3.00
C HIS A 228 18.12 -3.57 -3.46
N GLU A 229 18.39 -3.06 -4.69
CA GLU A 229 19.74 -2.84 -5.20
C GLU A 229 20.27 -1.43 -4.86
N HIS A 230 19.56 -0.68 -4.03
CA HIS A 230 19.85 0.71 -3.68
C HIS A 230 19.85 1.66 -4.88
N ARG A 231 18.94 1.42 -5.84
CA ARG A 231 18.71 2.30 -7.00
C ARG A 231 17.36 2.99 -6.90
N PHE A 232 17.29 4.25 -7.31
CA PHE A 232 16.04 4.99 -7.32
C PHE A 232 15.18 4.66 -8.55
N LYS A 233 13.90 4.39 -8.30
CA LYS A 233 12.85 4.29 -9.31
C LYS A 233 11.69 5.23 -8.96
N ALA A 234 10.92 5.64 -9.98
CA ALA A 234 9.70 6.41 -9.77
C ALA A 234 8.54 5.48 -9.43
N ALA A 235 7.74 5.82 -8.43
CA ALA A 235 6.52 5.10 -8.06
C ALA A 235 5.46 6.06 -7.52
N ALA A 236 4.18 5.77 -7.80
CA ALA A 236 3.06 6.53 -7.26
C ALA A 236 2.71 6.05 -5.85
N PRO A 237 2.49 6.95 -4.87
CA PRO A 237 1.98 6.57 -3.55
C PRO A 237 0.58 5.99 -3.66
N SER A 238 0.31 4.93 -2.90
CA SER A 238 -1.04 4.37 -2.76
C SER A 238 -1.85 5.04 -1.66
N VAL A 239 -1.18 5.64 -0.67
CA VAL A 239 -1.83 6.29 0.48
C VAL A 239 -1.15 7.61 0.80
N PHE A 240 -1.97 8.62 1.08
CA PHE A 240 -1.59 9.96 1.49
C PHE A 240 -2.11 10.19 2.91
N VAL A 241 -1.20 10.39 3.89
CA VAL A 241 -1.54 10.39 5.32
C VAL A 241 -1.32 11.76 5.95
N ASP A 242 -2.36 12.32 6.57
CA ASP A 242 -2.29 13.38 7.56
C ASP A 242 -2.32 12.70 8.94
N ASP A 243 -1.23 12.79 9.72
CA ASP A 243 -1.07 12.01 10.95
C ASP A 243 -1.10 12.89 12.23
N GLY A 244 -1.66 14.09 12.12
CA GLY A 244 -1.93 14.99 13.23
C GLY A 244 -0.67 15.67 13.80
N ILE A 245 -0.78 16.17 15.05
CA ILE A 245 0.32 16.88 15.75
C ILE A 245 1.10 15.88 16.60
N LYS A 246 2.44 15.80 16.37
CA LYS A 246 3.35 14.89 17.11
C LYS A 246 4.63 15.59 17.51
N PRO A 247 5.36 15.08 18.54
CA PRO A 247 6.72 15.51 18.83
C PRO A 247 7.63 15.26 17.64
N VAL A 248 8.36 16.27 17.22
CA VAL A 248 9.25 16.25 16.05
C VAL A 248 10.67 16.52 16.49
N PHE A 249 11.59 15.77 15.90
CA PHE A 249 13.02 15.83 16.16
C PHE A 249 13.75 16.21 14.88
N ARG A 250 14.71 17.14 15.01
CA ARG A 250 15.60 17.53 13.93
C ARG A 250 16.86 16.67 13.97
N VAL A 251 17.07 15.96 12.86
CA VAL A 251 18.29 15.17 12.63
C VAL A 251 19.20 15.94 11.69
N ARG A 252 20.46 16.11 12.07
CA ARG A 252 21.50 16.73 11.23
C ARG A 252 22.58 15.72 10.91
N THR A 253 23.06 15.74 9.67
CA THR A 253 24.16 14.89 9.21
C THR A 253 25.44 15.71 9.00
N ASN A 254 26.57 15.02 8.94
CA ASN A 254 27.89 15.63 8.63
C ASN A 254 27.96 16.21 7.19
N GLY A 255 27.06 15.79 6.28
CA GLY A 255 26.85 16.41 4.98
C GLY A 255 25.99 17.68 5.02
N GLY A 256 25.56 18.13 6.22
CA GLY A 256 24.74 19.31 6.43
C GLY A 256 23.28 19.14 6.00
N ARG A 257 22.79 17.90 5.82
CA ARG A 257 21.36 17.62 5.60
C ARG A 257 20.62 17.72 6.91
N GLU A 258 19.35 18.15 6.81
CA GLU A 258 18.43 18.25 7.93
C GLU A 258 17.11 17.63 7.59
N VAL A 259 16.61 16.73 8.43
CA VAL A 259 15.27 16.17 8.33
C VAL A 259 14.56 16.29 9.66
N GLU A 260 13.29 16.70 9.63
CA GLU A 260 12.45 16.91 10.81
C GLU A 260 11.36 15.86 10.84
N THR A 261 11.42 14.96 11.84
CA THR A 261 10.65 13.73 11.86
C THR A 261 10.34 13.27 13.28
N THR A 262 9.47 12.28 13.43
CA THR A 262 9.16 11.64 14.71
C THR A 262 10.23 10.64 15.13
N LEU A 263 10.38 10.31 16.43
CA LEU A 263 11.36 9.33 16.93
C LEU A 263 11.20 7.93 16.34
N THR A 264 10.00 7.59 15.94
CA THR A 264 9.67 6.28 15.38
C THR A 264 9.91 6.21 13.86
N HIS A 265 10.31 7.31 13.25
CA HIS A 265 10.64 7.38 11.84
C HIS A 265 11.91 6.56 11.55
N PRO A 266 11.85 5.52 10.69
CA PRO A 266 13.00 4.67 10.42
C PRO A 266 13.90 5.28 9.36
N PHE A 267 15.19 5.17 9.58
CA PHE A 267 16.25 5.52 8.66
C PHE A 267 16.96 4.27 8.16
N LEU A 268 17.34 4.27 6.90
CA LEU A 268 18.19 3.21 6.36
C LEU A 268 19.62 3.43 6.87
N THR A 269 20.13 2.44 7.60
CA THR A 269 21.51 2.39 8.10
C THR A 269 22.29 1.28 7.37
N PRO A 270 23.60 1.17 7.49
CA PRO A 270 24.34 0.00 7.00
C PRO A 270 23.81 -1.33 7.55
N ASN A 271 23.19 -1.30 8.74
CA ASN A 271 22.58 -2.48 9.38
C ASN A 271 21.11 -2.71 8.98
N GLY A 272 20.54 -1.89 8.08
CA GLY A 272 19.15 -1.92 7.66
C GLY A 272 18.32 -0.77 8.23
N TRP A 273 16.99 -0.90 8.22
CA TRP A 273 16.07 0.15 8.64
C TRP A 273 15.95 0.22 10.17
N GLU A 274 16.35 1.33 10.78
CA GLU A 274 16.31 1.56 12.23
C GLU A 274 15.52 2.83 12.56
N PRO A 275 14.64 2.84 13.60
CA PRO A 275 13.92 4.04 14.00
C PRO A 275 14.87 5.07 14.60
N LEU A 276 14.55 6.37 14.43
CA LEU A 276 15.38 7.47 14.99
C LEU A 276 15.66 7.31 16.48
N GLY A 277 14.69 6.82 17.25
CA GLY A 277 14.85 6.60 18.70
C GLY A 277 15.89 5.55 19.08
N ALA A 278 16.35 4.71 18.14
CA ALA A 278 17.42 3.74 18.33
C ALA A 278 18.78 4.28 17.83
N LEU A 279 18.79 5.44 17.14
CA LEU A 279 19.99 6.04 16.57
C LEU A 279 20.55 7.11 17.49
N ALA A 280 21.88 7.15 17.61
CA ALA A 280 22.61 8.17 18.34
C ALA A 280 23.54 8.96 17.39
N PRO A 281 24.05 10.14 17.79
CA PRO A 281 25.13 10.79 17.08
C PRO A 281 26.32 9.82 16.88
N GLY A 282 26.86 9.78 15.66
CA GLY A 282 27.81 8.78 15.19
C GLY A 282 27.22 7.67 14.34
N ALA A 283 25.89 7.48 14.34
CA ALA A 283 25.22 6.50 13.49
C ALA A 283 25.23 6.94 12.01
N LEU A 284 25.42 5.98 11.10
CA LEU A 284 25.41 6.22 9.65
C LEU A 284 23.99 6.01 9.09
N ILE A 285 23.52 6.96 8.28
CA ILE A 285 22.24 6.87 7.58
C ILE A 285 22.42 7.04 6.07
N ALA A 286 21.56 6.39 5.29
CA ALA A 286 21.56 6.50 3.85
C ALA A 286 20.99 7.85 3.40
N VAL A 287 21.73 8.52 2.53
CA VAL A 287 21.30 9.73 1.85
C VAL A 287 21.53 9.57 0.34
N PRO A 288 20.74 10.24 -0.51
CA PRO A 288 20.96 10.17 -1.96
C PRO A 288 22.37 10.65 -2.34
N ARG A 289 23.05 9.84 -3.14
CA ARG A 289 24.26 10.21 -3.85
C ARG A 289 23.93 10.83 -5.21
N ARG A 290 22.83 10.34 -5.83
CA ARG A 290 22.30 10.82 -7.10
C ARG A 290 20.78 10.78 -7.06
N LEU A 291 20.13 11.82 -7.60
CA LEU A 291 18.69 11.88 -7.81
C LEU A 291 18.43 11.98 -9.32
N PRO A 292 18.08 10.91 -10.02
CA PRO A 292 17.96 10.90 -11.48
C PRO A 292 16.65 11.55 -11.98
N VAL A 293 16.36 12.77 -11.51
CA VAL A 293 15.12 13.50 -11.81
C VAL A 293 15.42 14.82 -12.51
N PHE A 294 14.82 15.02 -13.69
CA PHE A 294 14.85 16.27 -14.40
C PHE A 294 13.45 16.65 -14.86
N GLY A 295 13.13 17.94 -14.82
CA GLY A 295 11.87 18.44 -15.32
C GLY A 295 11.83 18.49 -16.85
N ARG A 296 10.75 19.04 -17.38
CA ARG A 296 10.50 19.21 -18.83
C ARG A 296 10.40 20.68 -19.24
N ALA A 297 10.46 21.60 -18.27
CA ALA A 297 10.35 23.02 -18.55
C ALA A 297 11.53 23.53 -19.34
N GLU A 298 11.22 24.40 -20.28
CA GLU A 298 12.20 25.02 -21.18
C GLU A 298 12.09 26.54 -21.06
N LEU A 299 13.12 27.15 -20.49
CA LEU A 299 13.26 28.61 -20.45
C LEU A 299 14.29 29.05 -21.46
N PRO A 300 14.19 30.28 -22.03
CA PRO A 300 15.22 30.85 -22.87
C PRO A 300 16.55 30.94 -22.13
N ASP A 301 17.67 30.78 -22.86
CA ASP A 301 19.01 30.76 -22.26
C ASP A 301 19.35 32.04 -21.50
N HIS A 302 18.94 33.21 -22.02
CA HIS A 302 19.17 34.48 -21.36
C HIS A 302 18.41 34.56 -20.00
N GLU A 303 17.18 34.06 -19.92
CA GLU A 303 16.41 34.04 -18.68
C GLU A 303 17.03 33.08 -17.66
N VAL A 304 17.46 31.88 -18.09
CA VAL A 304 18.17 30.93 -17.22
C VAL A 304 19.47 31.53 -16.66
N LYS A 305 20.23 32.24 -17.47
CA LYS A 305 21.46 32.95 -17.06
C LYS A 305 21.15 34.03 -16.03
N LEU A 306 20.18 34.90 -16.33
CA LEU A 306 19.78 35.97 -15.40
C LEU A 306 19.29 35.42 -14.05
N LEU A 307 18.47 34.38 -14.06
CA LEU A 307 18.04 33.70 -12.81
C LEU A 307 19.25 33.20 -12.02
N ALA A 308 20.23 32.58 -12.67
CA ALA A 308 21.45 32.11 -12.02
C ALA A 308 22.23 33.25 -11.35
N TYR A 309 22.43 34.34 -12.05
CA TYR A 309 23.14 35.50 -11.52
C TYR A 309 22.39 36.20 -10.39
N LEU A 310 21.07 36.34 -10.51
CA LEU A 310 20.23 36.92 -9.44
C LEU A 310 20.23 36.04 -8.17
N CYS A 311 20.22 34.71 -8.33
CA CYS A 311 20.33 33.77 -7.21
C CYS A 311 21.68 33.87 -6.49
N SER A 312 22.76 34.27 -7.18
CA SER A 312 24.08 34.41 -6.55
C SER A 312 24.14 35.50 -5.46
N GLY A 313 23.26 36.50 -5.56
CA GLY A 313 23.19 37.63 -4.62
C GLY A 313 24.40 38.56 -4.66
N ARG A 314 25.32 38.35 -5.58
CA ARG A 314 26.54 39.16 -5.78
C ARG A 314 26.61 39.65 -7.21
N LEU A 315 26.99 40.91 -7.41
CA LEU A 315 27.42 41.40 -8.71
C LEU A 315 28.74 40.72 -9.08
N PRO A 316 28.90 40.26 -10.34
CA PRO A 316 30.09 39.53 -10.73
C PRO A 316 31.34 40.45 -10.69
N ALA A 317 32.31 40.06 -9.88
CA ALA A 317 33.63 40.73 -9.88
C ALA A 317 34.50 40.33 -11.08
N ASN A 318 34.18 39.21 -11.73
CA ASN A 318 34.88 38.71 -12.92
C ASN A 318 34.35 39.39 -14.18
N PRO A 319 35.17 40.07 -14.98
CA PRO A 319 34.74 40.79 -16.21
C PRO A 319 33.96 39.93 -17.20
N ARG A 320 34.37 38.66 -17.40
CA ARG A 320 33.68 37.73 -18.30
C ARG A 320 32.26 37.36 -17.84
N ILE A 321 32.07 37.30 -16.54
CA ILE A 321 30.74 37.02 -15.94
C ILE A 321 29.87 38.27 -16.03
N ALA A 322 30.46 39.47 -15.85
CA ALA A 322 29.76 40.73 -16.03
C ALA A 322 29.29 40.93 -17.48
N GLU A 323 30.15 40.58 -18.46
CA GLU A 323 29.81 40.61 -19.89
C GLU A 323 28.66 39.60 -20.20
N ASP A 324 28.75 38.34 -19.77
CA ASP A 324 27.70 37.33 -19.99
C ASP A 324 26.35 37.72 -19.33
N PHE A 325 26.40 38.41 -18.17
CA PHE A 325 25.23 39.02 -17.55
C PHE A 325 24.61 40.12 -18.39
N ALA A 326 25.43 41.08 -18.86
CA ALA A 326 24.98 42.18 -19.72
C ALA A 326 24.38 41.69 -21.04
N ASP A 327 25.02 40.74 -21.69
CA ASP A 327 24.52 40.11 -22.91
C ASP A 327 23.15 39.44 -22.68
N ALA A 328 22.98 38.71 -21.56
CA ALA A 328 21.74 38.06 -21.22
C ALA A 328 20.62 39.09 -20.90
N ALA A 329 20.96 40.19 -20.20
CA ALA A 329 20.03 41.27 -19.91
C ALA A 329 19.58 42.00 -21.19
N SER A 330 20.51 42.33 -22.07
CA SER A 330 20.21 42.97 -23.38
C SER A 330 19.32 42.08 -24.26
N ALA A 331 19.58 40.76 -24.29
CA ALA A 331 18.75 39.80 -25.01
C ALA A 331 17.32 39.72 -24.46
N ALA A 332 17.16 39.78 -23.14
CA ALA A 332 15.85 39.80 -22.50
C ALA A 332 15.08 41.11 -22.76
N GLU A 333 15.78 42.26 -22.73
CA GLU A 333 15.16 43.58 -23.04
C GLU A 333 14.70 43.68 -24.50
N ALA A 334 15.46 43.13 -25.45
CA ALA A 334 15.05 43.10 -26.86
C ALA A 334 13.71 42.32 -27.06
N ILE A 335 13.48 41.29 -26.26
CA ILE A 335 12.22 40.52 -26.27
C ILE A 335 11.07 41.29 -25.61
N LEU A 336 11.33 41.95 -24.47
CA LEU A 336 10.34 42.76 -23.76
C LEU A 336 9.88 43.97 -24.59
N ALA A 337 10.78 44.60 -25.32
CA ALA A 337 10.47 45.71 -26.22
C ALA A 337 9.55 45.30 -27.37
N GLY A 338 9.60 44.04 -27.82
CA GLY A 338 8.69 43.46 -28.81
C GLY A 338 7.31 43.03 -28.26
N SER A 339 7.15 42.92 -26.98
CA SER A 339 5.90 42.52 -26.32
C SER A 339 5.19 43.73 -25.74
N ARG A 340 3.93 44.03 -26.22
CA ARG A 340 3.12 45.14 -25.78
C ARG A 340 2.54 44.93 -24.37
N HIS A 341 3.36 45.05 -23.32
CA HIS A 341 2.84 45.22 -21.94
C HIS A 341 3.68 46.24 -21.14
N PRO A 342 3.26 47.50 -21.04
CA PRO A 342 3.95 48.52 -20.28
C PRO A 342 3.35 48.67 -18.89
N GLN A 343 3.72 47.86 -17.91
CA GLN A 343 3.49 48.17 -16.49
C GLN A 343 4.42 47.33 -15.59
N ALA A 344 5.73 47.53 -15.67
CA ALA A 344 6.65 47.19 -14.58
C ALA A 344 7.19 48.54 -14.03
N SER A 345 6.70 48.92 -12.85
CA SER A 345 7.02 50.22 -12.23
C SER A 345 8.51 50.28 -11.85
N ALA A 346 9.14 51.40 -12.20
CA ALA A 346 10.55 51.72 -11.95
C ALA A 346 10.98 51.79 -10.47
N GLN A 347 10.13 51.42 -9.52
CA GLN A 347 10.39 51.51 -8.08
C GLN A 347 11.21 50.34 -7.50
N ALA A 348 11.28 49.17 -8.18
CA ALA A 348 12.09 48.01 -7.69
C ALA A 348 13.58 48.14 -8.06
N ALA A 349 13.94 48.99 -8.99
CA ALA A 349 15.30 49.09 -9.49
C ALA A 349 16.26 49.95 -8.64
N SER A 350 15.76 50.67 -7.63
CA SER A 350 16.59 51.61 -6.83
C SER A 350 17.44 50.96 -5.72
N GLY A 351 17.33 49.65 -5.53
CA GLY A 351 18.09 48.91 -4.52
C GLY A 351 19.30 48.14 -5.04
N ILE A 352 19.48 47.99 -6.34
CA ILE A 352 20.64 47.33 -6.97
C ILE A 352 21.29 48.32 -7.91
N GLY A 353 22.37 48.94 -7.50
CA GLY A 353 23.28 49.90 -8.11
C GLY A 353 22.95 50.45 -9.47
N GLY A 354 22.86 51.79 -9.57
CA GLY A 354 22.41 52.63 -10.66
C GLY A 354 22.82 52.27 -12.08
N GLY A 355 21.87 52.50 -13.01
CA GLY A 355 22.18 52.91 -14.37
C GLY A 355 22.81 51.90 -15.32
N THR A 356 22.49 50.59 -15.22
CA THR A 356 22.98 49.59 -16.16
C THR A 356 21.90 49.22 -17.18
N GLU A 357 22.32 49.13 -18.46
CA GLU A 357 21.58 48.46 -19.54
C GLU A 357 21.08 47.11 -19.01
N GLY A 358 19.78 46.80 -19.16
CA GLY A 358 19.18 45.56 -18.61
C GLY A 358 18.21 45.74 -17.43
N GLY A 359 17.99 46.94 -16.96
CA GLY A 359 17.18 47.21 -15.77
C GLY A 359 15.71 46.75 -15.88
N ALA A 360 15.09 46.88 -17.03
CA ALA A 360 13.71 46.46 -17.26
C ALA A 360 13.54 44.92 -17.26
N ALA A 361 14.51 44.19 -17.85
CA ALA A 361 14.49 42.71 -17.85
C ALA A 361 14.68 42.13 -16.43
N VAL A 362 15.57 42.74 -15.66
CA VAL A 362 15.80 42.35 -14.25
C VAL A 362 14.55 42.65 -13.41
N ALA A 363 13.89 43.79 -13.61
CA ALA A 363 12.67 44.17 -12.90
C ALA A 363 11.52 43.20 -13.23
N ASP A 364 11.35 42.79 -14.49
CA ASP A 364 10.36 41.81 -14.91
C ASP A 364 10.60 40.45 -14.22
N LEU A 365 11.84 39.97 -14.19
CA LEU A 365 12.18 38.73 -13.47
C LEU A 365 11.93 38.80 -11.98
N LEU A 366 12.26 39.92 -11.32
CA LEU A 366 12.00 40.12 -9.90
C LEU A 366 10.50 40.18 -9.60
N TRP A 367 9.70 40.69 -10.54
CA TRP A 367 8.23 40.67 -10.42
C TRP A 367 7.66 39.25 -10.59
N ARG A 368 8.13 38.48 -11.56
CA ARG A 368 7.71 37.08 -11.80
C ARG A 368 8.21 36.14 -10.70
N TYR A 369 9.37 36.43 -10.11
CA TYR A 369 9.99 35.60 -9.07
C TYR A 369 10.31 36.45 -7.83
N PRO A 370 9.29 36.79 -7.01
CA PRO A 370 9.44 37.74 -5.89
C PRO A 370 10.41 37.26 -4.81
N ASP A 371 10.68 35.96 -4.73
CA ASP A 371 11.67 35.41 -3.80
C ASP A 371 13.11 35.91 -4.06
N LEU A 372 13.43 36.29 -5.29
CA LEU A 372 14.71 36.87 -5.65
C LEU A 372 14.85 38.34 -5.18
N ALA A 373 13.73 39.03 -5.00
CA ALA A 373 13.71 40.40 -4.49
C ALA A 373 13.85 40.48 -2.94
N ARG A 374 13.75 39.37 -2.24
CA ARG A 374 13.89 39.30 -0.78
C ARG A 374 15.30 39.72 -0.33
N PRO A 375 15.46 40.19 0.93
CA PRO A 375 16.79 40.37 1.52
C PRO A 375 17.63 39.08 1.42
N PRO A 376 18.97 39.17 1.36
CA PRO A 376 19.84 38.02 1.12
C PRO A 376 19.51 36.78 1.97
N ALA A 377 19.29 36.97 3.28
CA ALA A 377 18.96 35.87 4.21
C ALA A 377 17.62 35.16 3.93
N GLY A 378 16.70 35.79 3.18
CA GLY A 378 15.40 35.24 2.83
C GLY A 378 15.28 34.69 1.40
N ARG A 379 16.32 34.76 0.60
CA ARG A 379 16.31 34.29 -0.81
C ARG A 379 16.26 32.80 -0.90
N THR A 380 15.56 32.31 -1.94
CA THR A 380 15.44 30.88 -2.28
C THR A 380 15.69 30.70 -3.78
N ILE A 381 15.98 29.48 -4.19
CA ILE A 381 15.99 29.11 -5.62
C ILE A 381 14.52 29.14 -6.12
N PRO A 382 14.19 29.86 -7.20
CA PRO A 382 12.84 29.90 -7.74
C PRO A 382 12.33 28.51 -8.11
N PRO A 383 11.04 28.18 -7.84
CA PRO A 383 10.46 26.85 -8.10
C PRO A 383 10.61 26.40 -9.57
N CYS A 384 10.56 27.33 -10.54
CA CYS A 384 10.72 27.01 -11.96
C CYS A 384 12.07 26.35 -12.29
N VAL A 385 13.12 26.61 -11.52
CA VAL A 385 14.45 26.03 -11.74
C VAL A 385 14.44 24.52 -11.49
N PHE A 386 13.66 24.05 -10.53
CA PHE A 386 13.54 22.62 -10.22
C PHE A 386 12.83 21.83 -11.32
N THR A 387 12.04 22.49 -12.16
CA THR A 387 11.30 21.86 -13.28
C THR A 387 12.03 21.92 -14.61
N LEU A 388 13.23 22.53 -14.66
CA LEU A 388 14.01 22.65 -15.88
C LEU A 388 14.49 21.28 -16.41
N ARG A 389 14.54 21.15 -17.74
CA ARG A 389 15.20 20.02 -18.38
C ARG A 389 16.71 20.06 -18.11
N ARG A 390 17.37 18.90 -18.25
CA ARG A 390 18.77 18.67 -17.86
C ARG A 390 19.74 19.73 -18.38
N GLU A 391 19.65 20.10 -19.67
CA GLU A 391 20.56 21.05 -20.31
C GLU A 391 20.41 22.47 -19.75
N LYS A 392 19.17 22.89 -19.50
CA LYS A 392 18.88 24.21 -18.93
C LYS A 392 19.26 24.29 -17.45
N LEU A 393 19.07 23.21 -16.71
CA LEU A 393 19.51 23.13 -15.34
C LEU A 393 21.04 23.13 -15.24
N ALA A 394 21.74 22.44 -16.15
CA ALA A 394 23.20 22.51 -16.24
C ALA A 394 23.68 23.92 -16.55
N LEU A 395 23.02 24.66 -17.46
CA LEU A 395 23.32 26.06 -17.77
C LEU A 395 23.13 26.94 -16.52
N PHE A 396 22.03 26.78 -15.78
CA PHE A 396 21.76 27.50 -14.57
C PHE A 396 22.87 27.28 -13.53
N LEU A 397 23.18 26.04 -13.21
CA LEU A 397 24.24 25.70 -12.22
C LEU A 397 25.62 26.17 -12.68
N ASN A 398 25.92 26.05 -13.97
CA ASN A 398 27.18 26.49 -14.55
C ASN A 398 27.42 27.99 -14.33
N ARG A 399 26.40 28.84 -14.53
CA ARG A 399 26.49 30.30 -14.36
C ARG A 399 26.47 30.68 -12.87
N LEU A 400 25.58 30.05 -12.09
CA LEU A 400 25.49 30.29 -10.64
C LEU A 400 26.82 30.00 -9.95
N LEU A 401 27.38 28.81 -10.18
CA LEU A 401 28.66 28.41 -9.56
C LEU A 401 29.82 29.23 -10.11
N GLY A 402 29.80 29.64 -11.37
CA GLY A 402 30.78 30.57 -11.93
C GLY A 402 30.87 31.89 -11.14
N SER A 403 29.75 32.35 -10.58
CA SER A 403 29.66 33.60 -9.84
C SER A 403 30.06 33.50 -8.37
N VAL A 404 29.93 32.32 -7.74
CA VAL A 404 30.10 32.16 -6.28
C VAL A 404 31.16 31.15 -5.88
N ALA A 405 31.65 30.31 -6.83
CA ALA A 405 32.61 29.26 -6.48
C ALA A 405 34.03 29.77 -6.41
N GLU A 406 34.71 29.36 -5.34
CA GLU A 406 36.13 29.44 -5.15
C GLU A 406 36.74 28.05 -5.36
N ILE A 407 37.79 27.96 -6.17
CA ILE A 407 38.43 26.70 -6.51
C ILE A 407 39.85 26.72 -5.98
N THR A 408 40.15 25.79 -5.07
CA THR A 408 41.44 25.65 -4.42
C THR A 408 42.16 24.39 -4.88
N ASP A 409 43.48 24.48 -5.01
CA ASP A 409 44.31 23.33 -5.31
C ASP A 409 44.45 22.44 -4.08
N HIS A 410 44.42 21.13 -4.29
CA HIS A 410 44.60 20.09 -3.27
C HIS A 410 45.58 19.04 -3.83
N PRO A 411 46.35 18.33 -2.99
CA PRO A 411 47.29 17.30 -3.46
C PRO A 411 46.69 16.29 -4.43
N ASP A 412 45.42 15.91 -4.22
CA ASP A 412 44.72 14.93 -5.02
C ASP A 412 43.90 15.56 -6.20
N GLY A 413 43.95 16.90 -6.37
CA GLY A 413 43.21 17.59 -7.43
C GLY A 413 42.66 18.95 -6.99
N HIS A 414 41.45 19.31 -7.42
CA HIS A 414 40.80 20.58 -7.07
C HIS A 414 39.58 20.37 -6.18
N ARG A 415 39.44 21.26 -5.17
CA ARG A 415 38.23 21.37 -4.34
C ARG A 415 37.43 22.61 -4.75
N VAL A 416 36.11 22.55 -4.56
CA VAL A 416 35.23 23.68 -4.84
C VAL A 416 34.49 24.07 -3.57
N GLN A 417 34.52 25.36 -3.27
CA GLN A 417 33.72 25.95 -2.18
C GLN A 417 32.84 27.05 -2.78
N ALA A 418 31.56 27.09 -2.44
CA ALA A 418 30.60 28.04 -3.00
C ALA A 418 29.72 28.62 -1.89
N GLY A 419 29.80 29.95 -1.69
CA GLY A 419 29.03 30.68 -0.67
C GLY A 419 27.76 31.29 -1.26
N PHE A 420 26.60 31.08 -0.64
CA PHE A 420 25.30 31.54 -1.08
C PHE A 420 24.72 32.62 -0.15
N PRO A 421 23.72 33.42 -0.62
CA PRO A 421 23.13 34.49 0.20
C PRO A 421 22.29 33.95 1.37
N SER A 422 21.83 32.70 1.34
CA SER A 422 21.04 32.09 2.41
C SER A 422 21.27 30.58 2.50
N VAL A 423 20.99 30.00 3.67
CA VAL A 423 20.96 28.55 3.90
C VAL A 423 19.97 27.86 2.98
N ARG A 424 18.80 28.47 2.69
CA ARG A 424 17.79 27.93 1.79
C ARG A 424 18.28 27.87 0.34
N CYS A 425 19.01 28.92 -0.13
CA CYS A 425 19.66 28.86 -1.44
C CYS A 425 20.69 27.73 -1.50
N ALA A 426 21.58 27.63 -0.52
CA ALA A 426 22.60 26.58 -0.47
C ALA A 426 21.96 25.18 -0.48
N ARG A 427 20.90 24.95 0.31
CA ARG A 427 20.14 23.71 0.33
C ARG A 427 19.53 23.38 -1.04
N GLY A 428 18.87 24.35 -1.69
CA GLY A 428 18.32 24.17 -3.03
C GLY A 428 19.40 23.80 -4.06
N VAL A 429 20.58 24.45 -4.02
CA VAL A 429 21.69 24.10 -4.92
C VAL A 429 22.29 22.74 -4.57
N GLN A 430 22.42 22.37 -3.30
CA GLN A 430 22.82 21.03 -2.85
C GLN A 430 21.91 19.95 -3.47
N HIS A 431 20.59 20.12 -3.41
CA HIS A 431 19.63 19.24 -4.04
C HIS A 431 19.78 19.18 -5.58
N LEU A 432 19.93 20.34 -6.26
CA LEU A 432 20.09 20.38 -7.72
C LEU A 432 21.39 19.71 -8.19
N LEU A 433 22.45 19.77 -7.41
CA LEU A 433 23.72 19.08 -7.71
C LEU A 433 23.58 17.57 -7.64
N LEU A 434 22.75 17.03 -6.73
CA LEU A 434 22.46 15.60 -6.63
C LEU A 434 21.80 15.06 -7.93
N ARG A 435 21.07 15.88 -8.66
CA ARG A 435 20.47 15.46 -9.96
C ARG A 435 21.55 15.12 -11.01
N PHE A 436 22.74 15.68 -10.87
CA PHE A 436 23.91 15.38 -11.70
C PHE A 436 24.85 14.34 -11.05
N GLY A 437 24.49 13.76 -9.91
CA GLY A 437 25.35 12.85 -9.16
C GLY A 437 26.57 13.57 -8.55
N VAL A 438 26.40 14.82 -8.13
CA VAL A 438 27.43 15.65 -7.51
C VAL A 438 27.05 15.89 -6.04
N PRO A 439 27.43 15.01 -5.11
CA PRO A 439 27.19 15.22 -3.70
C PRO A 439 28.07 16.36 -3.16
N ALA A 440 27.46 17.29 -2.43
CA ALA A 440 28.13 18.40 -1.78
C ALA A 440 27.82 18.36 -0.27
N ALA A 441 28.81 18.59 0.58
CA ALA A 441 28.59 18.89 1.98
C ALA A 441 28.16 20.36 2.12
N ARG A 442 27.30 20.66 3.09
CA ARG A 442 26.86 22.02 3.40
C ARG A 442 27.23 22.41 4.81
N ASP A 443 27.88 23.56 4.91
CA ASP A 443 28.12 24.23 6.16
C ASP A 443 27.42 25.60 6.11
N GLU A 444 26.34 25.74 6.87
CA GLU A 444 25.43 26.89 6.80
C GLU A 444 25.03 27.22 5.34
N ALA A 445 25.43 28.40 4.84
CA ALA A 445 25.14 28.88 3.49
C ALA A 445 26.25 28.57 2.47
N THR A 446 27.23 27.72 2.83
CA THR A 446 28.35 27.36 1.99
C THR A 446 28.30 25.89 1.60
N LEU A 447 28.49 25.58 0.30
CA LEU A 447 28.67 24.22 -0.19
C LEU A 447 30.14 23.91 -0.40
N ILE A 448 30.53 22.70 -0.01
CA ILE A 448 31.90 22.18 -0.08
C ILE A 448 31.89 20.89 -0.89
N LEU A 449 32.66 20.86 -1.98
CA LEU A 449 32.83 19.69 -2.83
C LEU A 449 34.29 19.21 -2.71
N GLY A 450 34.46 17.96 -2.33
CA GLY A 450 35.76 17.28 -2.38
C GLY A 450 36.19 17.02 -3.84
N VAL A 451 37.37 16.43 -4.00
CA VAL A 451 37.98 16.24 -5.35
C VAL A 451 37.11 15.46 -6.30
N THR A 452 36.56 14.29 -5.90
CA THR A 452 35.73 13.45 -6.75
C THR A 452 34.40 14.12 -7.14
N PRO A 453 33.60 14.70 -6.22
CA PRO A 453 32.43 15.50 -6.60
C PRO A 453 32.77 16.69 -7.50
N ALA A 454 33.91 17.37 -7.28
CA ALA A 454 34.35 18.46 -8.14
C ALA A 454 34.67 17.98 -9.58
N GLN A 455 35.25 16.80 -9.76
CA GLN A 455 35.46 16.18 -11.07
C GLN A 455 34.11 15.92 -11.78
N ALA A 456 33.12 15.34 -11.08
CA ALA A 456 31.79 15.14 -11.63
C ALA A 456 31.12 16.47 -12.02
N LEU A 457 31.22 17.51 -11.19
CA LEU A 457 30.73 18.86 -11.47
C LEU A 457 31.32 19.40 -12.78
N PHE A 458 32.65 19.40 -12.91
CA PHE A 458 33.30 19.94 -14.13
C PHE A 458 33.03 19.13 -15.38
N ARG A 459 32.82 17.82 -15.26
CA ARG A 459 32.50 16.91 -16.37
C ARG A 459 31.08 17.15 -16.89
N ASP A 460 30.09 17.18 -16.00
CA ASP A 460 28.66 17.07 -16.36
C ASP A 460 27.96 18.43 -16.40
N VAL A 461 28.39 19.40 -15.62
CA VAL A 461 27.82 20.75 -15.53
C VAL A 461 28.80 21.79 -16.08
N GLY A 462 30.04 21.73 -15.67
CA GLY A 462 31.07 22.76 -15.89
C GLY A 462 30.86 23.94 -14.93
N VAL A 463 31.83 24.84 -14.89
CA VAL A 463 31.75 26.09 -14.13
C VAL A 463 32.26 27.22 -15.06
N PHE A 464 31.42 28.25 -15.30
CA PHE A 464 31.75 29.36 -16.17
C PHE A 464 32.97 30.11 -15.66
N GLY A 465 33.90 30.44 -16.55
CA GLY A 465 35.20 31.04 -16.21
C GLY A 465 36.30 30.03 -15.84
N TRP A 466 35.95 28.76 -15.70
CA TRP A 466 36.88 27.68 -15.29
C TRP A 466 36.94 26.52 -16.32
N GLU A 467 36.68 26.79 -17.57
CA GLU A 467 36.56 25.80 -18.66
C GLU A 467 37.80 24.91 -18.81
N ARG A 468 38.99 25.41 -18.41
CA ARG A 468 40.25 24.67 -18.41
C ARG A 468 40.19 23.39 -17.55
N LEU A 469 39.43 23.41 -16.47
CA LEU A 469 39.31 22.27 -15.54
C LEU A 469 38.41 21.17 -16.10
N ARG A 470 37.60 21.44 -17.14
CA ARG A 470 36.79 20.43 -17.81
C ARG A 470 37.63 19.32 -18.46
N ARG A 471 38.85 19.67 -18.93
CA ARG A 471 39.80 18.70 -19.47
C ARG A 471 40.38 17.79 -18.39
N TRP A 472 40.71 18.34 -17.21
CA TRP A 472 41.13 17.56 -16.06
C TRP A 472 40.05 16.58 -15.62
N ALA A 473 38.79 17.00 -15.54
CA ALA A 473 37.68 16.16 -15.12
C ALA A 473 37.36 15.00 -16.08
N ARG A 474 37.61 15.18 -17.42
CA ARG A 474 37.39 14.11 -18.40
C ARG A 474 38.39 12.97 -18.32
N ASN A 475 39.58 13.22 -17.81
CA ASN A 475 40.64 12.21 -17.68
C ASN A 475 40.56 11.41 -16.36
N ALA A 476 39.66 11.77 -15.48
CA ALA A 476 39.43 11.02 -14.24
C ALA A 476 38.77 9.67 -14.53
N GLN A 477 39.37 8.59 -14.03
CA GLN A 477 38.75 7.27 -14.10
C GLN A 477 37.39 7.27 -13.40
N ARG A 478 36.37 6.71 -14.05
CA ARG A 478 35.11 6.43 -13.35
C ARG A 478 35.37 5.48 -12.20
N SER A 479 35.02 5.89 -10.99
CA SER A 479 35.09 5.03 -9.81
C SER A 479 34.13 3.86 -9.98
N LEU A 480 34.58 2.64 -9.65
CA LEU A 480 33.77 1.41 -9.65
C LEU A 480 32.56 1.43 -8.67
N ILE A 481 32.42 2.51 -7.91
CA ILE A 481 31.33 2.73 -6.92
C ILE A 481 30.08 3.39 -7.59
N GLU A 482 30.03 3.51 -8.92
CA GLU A 482 28.97 4.25 -9.64
C GLU A 482 27.62 3.53 -9.75
N ASP A 483 27.49 2.31 -9.25
CA ASP A 483 26.26 1.49 -9.44
C ASP A 483 25.17 1.66 -8.35
N VAL A 484 25.41 2.46 -7.30
CA VAL A 484 24.49 2.66 -6.18
C VAL A 484 24.11 4.14 -6.07
N ASP A 485 22.81 4.42 -5.92
CA ASP A 485 22.27 5.79 -5.88
C ASP A 485 22.31 6.43 -4.48
N VAL A 486 22.76 5.70 -3.44
CA VAL A 486 22.88 6.19 -2.06
C VAL A 486 24.33 6.26 -1.58
N MET A 487 24.56 7.07 -0.56
CA MET A 487 25.80 7.13 0.22
C MET A 487 25.47 7.23 1.71
N TRP A 488 26.47 7.03 2.56
CA TRP A 488 26.31 7.04 4.01
C TRP A 488 26.79 8.36 4.59
N GLU A 489 25.96 8.98 5.45
CA GLU A 489 26.32 10.16 6.24
C GLU A 489 26.11 9.89 7.72
N GLU A 490 27.00 10.45 8.53
CA GLU A 490 26.96 10.34 9.98
C GLU A 490 25.98 11.35 10.58
N ILE A 491 25.13 10.92 11.52
CA ILE A 491 24.29 11.80 12.33
C ILE A 491 25.20 12.57 13.31
N ILE A 492 25.13 13.89 13.25
CA ILE A 492 25.91 14.76 14.18
C ILE A 492 25.06 15.26 15.36
N SER A 493 23.76 15.44 15.18
CA SER A 493 22.83 15.81 16.26
C SER A 493 21.42 15.31 16.03
N VAL A 494 20.70 15.05 17.14
CA VAL A 494 19.25 14.80 17.20
C VAL A 494 18.68 15.71 18.28
N GLU A 495 17.81 16.64 17.90
CA GLU A 495 17.27 17.67 18.79
C GLU A 495 15.73 17.67 18.74
N GLU A 496 15.05 17.65 19.87
CA GLU A 496 13.61 17.85 19.93
C GLU A 496 13.28 19.32 19.64
N ILE A 497 12.40 19.56 18.65
CA ILE A 497 12.03 20.91 18.22
C ILE A 497 10.60 21.30 18.59
N GLY A 498 9.84 20.41 19.26
CA GLY A 498 8.47 20.61 19.68
C GLY A 498 7.46 19.76 18.94
N ALA A 499 6.17 20.04 19.13
CA ALA A 499 5.08 19.31 18.49
C ALA A 499 4.57 20.06 17.24
N TYR A 500 4.52 19.34 16.10
CA TYR A 500 4.11 19.90 14.81
C TYR A 500 3.17 18.95 14.07
N GLN A 501 2.41 19.49 13.13
CA GLN A 501 1.63 18.72 12.16
C GLN A 501 2.57 17.85 11.33
N VAL A 502 2.25 16.55 11.20
CA VAL A 502 3.08 15.58 10.49
C VAL A 502 2.28 14.77 9.48
N TYR A 503 2.96 14.32 8.43
CA TYR A 503 2.40 13.64 7.29
C TYR A 503 3.22 12.42 6.90
N ASP A 504 2.58 11.43 6.24
CA ASP A 504 3.24 10.26 5.65
C ASP A 504 2.69 9.94 4.25
N LEU A 505 3.52 9.28 3.44
CA LEU A 505 3.19 8.80 2.10
C LEU A 505 3.57 7.32 2.01
N THR A 506 2.66 6.47 1.58
CA THR A 506 2.96 5.03 1.40
C THR A 506 3.15 4.71 -0.07
N VAL A 507 4.34 4.24 -0.43
CA VAL A 507 4.67 3.76 -1.79
C VAL A 507 4.52 2.24 -1.81
N PRO A 508 3.76 1.65 -2.76
CA PRO A 508 3.66 0.21 -2.92
C PRO A 508 5.02 -0.45 -3.15
N ASP A 509 5.15 -1.72 -2.83
CA ASP A 509 6.30 -2.62 -3.05
C ASP A 509 7.56 -2.25 -2.27
N THR A 510 7.96 -1.00 -2.25
CA THR A 510 9.20 -0.54 -1.63
C THR A 510 9.01 0.07 -0.25
N HIS A 511 7.81 0.58 0.04
CA HIS A 511 7.39 1.17 1.32
C HIS A 511 8.36 2.24 1.85
N ASN A 512 9.12 2.85 0.96
CA ASN A 512 10.06 3.93 1.25
C ASN A 512 9.94 5.04 0.19
N PHE A 513 10.36 6.22 0.52
CA PHE A 513 10.50 7.34 -0.41
C PHE A 513 11.56 8.33 0.08
N VAL A 514 11.97 9.25 -0.78
CA VAL A 514 12.95 10.29 -0.44
C VAL A 514 12.23 11.56 -0.02
N ALA A 515 12.47 11.96 1.23
CA ALA A 515 12.02 13.26 1.75
C ALA A 515 13.18 13.93 2.50
N ASN A 516 13.39 15.20 2.27
CA ASN A 516 14.58 15.89 2.75
C ASN A 516 15.87 15.06 2.53
N ASP A 517 15.83 14.22 1.49
CA ASP A 517 16.88 13.27 1.10
C ASP A 517 17.15 12.10 2.08
N VAL A 518 16.07 11.40 2.67
CA VAL A 518 16.14 10.20 3.54
C VAL A 518 14.99 9.17 3.37
N CYS A 519 15.11 7.82 3.75
CA CYS A 519 14.18 6.66 3.45
C CYS A 519 13.50 5.90 4.63
N VAL A 520 12.26 5.14 4.51
CA VAL A 520 11.37 4.57 5.62
C VAL A 520 10.43 3.34 5.38
N HIS A 521 9.91 2.46 6.47
CA HIS A 521 9.14 1.14 6.36
C HIS A 521 8.21 0.53 7.51
N ASN A 522 7.36 -0.76 7.38
CA ASN A 522 6.39 -1.47 8.35
C ASN A 522 5.88 -2.95 8.11
N THR A 523 5.28 -3.91 9.13
CA THR A 523 4.25 -5.04 9.34
C THR A 523 4.67 -6.38 10.03
N THR A 524 3.93 -7.08 11.08
CA THR A 524 4.38 -8.40 11.68
C THR A 524 3.39 -9.37 12.38
N PHE A 525 2.24 -9.00 13.02
CA PHE A 525 1.48 -9.87 13.95
C PHE A 525 0.83 -11.12 13.32
N ALA A 526 0.17 -10.98 12.17
CA ALA A 526 -0.55 -12.09 11.53
C ALA A 526 0.38 -13.23 11.04
N LEU A 527 1.65 -12.89 10.72
CA LEU A 527 2.64 -13.89 10.30
C LEU A 527 3.00 -14.85 11.45
N ASN A 528 3.01 -14.39 12.70
CA ASN A 528 3.30 -15.27 13.85
C ASN A 528 2.19 -16.32 14.03
N ILE A 529 0.93 -15.97 13.80
CA ILE A 529 -0.18 -16.92 13.81
C ILE A 529 -0.02 -17.95 12.69
N ALA A 530 0.28 -17.49 11.47
CA ALA A 530 0.53 -18.37 10.32
C ALA A 530 1.62 -19.40 10.59
N GLN A 531 2.76 -18.94 11.12
CA GLN A 531 3.89 -19.80 11.46
C GLN A 531 3.51 -20.83 12.52
N HIS A 532 2.86 -20.41 13.61
CA HIS A 532 2.47 -21.33 14.67
C HIS A 532 1.51 -22.40 14.16
N ALA A 533 0.46 -22.02 13.44
CA ALA A 533 -0.53 -22.95 12.88
C ALA A 533 0.11 -23.98 11.94
N ALA A 534 1.00 -23.51 11.04
CA ALA A 534 1.63 -24.38 10.07
C ALA A 534 2.73 -25.27 10.65
N LEU A 535 3.62 -24.75 11.50
CA LEU A 535 4.78 -25.46 12.04
C LEU A 535 4.38 -26.48 13.13
N HIS A 536 3.52 -26.08 14.06
CA HIS A 536 3.21 -26.90 15.22
C HIS A 536 1.96 -27.77 15.04
N HIS A 537 1.01 -27.34 14.20
CA HIS A 537 -0.25 -28.05 14.00
C HIS A 537 -0.46 -28.55 12.58
N ARG A 538 0.51 -28.34 11.66
CA ARG A 538 0.45 -28.78 10.26
C ARG A 538 -0.81 -28.28 9.53
N VAL A 539 -1.37 -27.15 9.97
CA VAL A 539 -2.52 -26.52 9.31
C VAL A 539 -2.03 -25.83 8.02
N PRO A 540 -2.59 -26.18 6.84
CA PRO A 540 -2.25 -25.48 5.61
C PRO A 540 -2.77 -24.05 5.64
N VAL A 541 -1.88 -23.06 5.43
CA VAL A 541 -2.16 -21.64 5.51
C VAL A 541 -1.93 -20.98 4.17
N ALA A 542 -2.93 -20.23 3.66
CA ALA A 542 -2.80 -19.35 2.50
C ALA A 542 -2.65 -17.89 2.96
N ILE A 543 -1.62 -17.20 2.47
CA ILE A 543 -1.38 -15.78 2.74
C ILE A 543 -1.52 -15.02 1.42
N PHE A 544 -2.55 -14.18 1.31
CA PHE A 544 -2.68 -13.20 0.25
C PHE A 544 -2.04 -11.89 0.71
N SER A 545 -0.86 -11.62 0.21
CA SER A 545 -0.08 -10.44 0.57
C SER A 545 -0.18 -9.40 -0.52
N LEU A 546 -1.05 -8.42 -0.32
CA LEU A 546 -1.28 -7.34 -1.30
C LEU A 546 -0.33 -6.15 -1.12
N GLU A 547 0.42 -6.13 -0.01
CA GLU A 547 1.33 -5.04 0.36
C GLU A 547 2.81 -5.47 0.33
N THR A 548 3.13 -6.69 0.71
CA THR A 548 4.51 -7.15 0.96
C THR A 548 4.86 -8.32 0.04
N SER A 549 6.04 -8.30 -0.62
CA SER A 549 6.46 -9.41 -1.49
C SER A 549 6.68 -10.71 -0.71
N LYS A 550 6.51 -11.84 -1.39
CA LYS A 550 6.68 -13.19 -0.80
C LYS A 550 8.07 -13.41 -0.20
N GLU A 551 9.12 -12.87 -0.85
CA GLU A 551 10.49 -12.97 -0.35
C GLU A 551 10.66 -12.26 1.00
N GLN A 552 10.08 -11.07 1.14
CA GLN A 552 10.14 -10.31 2.40
C GLN A 552 9.34 -10.99 3.51
N LEU A 553 8.19 -11.59 3.19
CA LEU A 553 7.41 -12.37 4.16
C LEU A 553 8.19 -13.59 4.65
N VAL A 554 8.82 -14.33 3.74
CA VAL A 554 9.65 -15.51 4.07
C VAL A 554 10.83 -15.10 4.92
N GLN A 555 11.52 -13.98 4.61
CA GLN A 555 12.62 -13.46 5.44
C GLN A 555 12.17 -13.11 6.85
N ARG A 556 11.00 -12.45 7.00
CA ARG A 556 10.43 -12.14 8.34
C ARG A 556 10.10 -13.40 9.11
N MET A 557 9.48 -14.39 8.46
CA MET A 557 9.19 -15.68 9.09
C MET A 557 10.46 -16.42 9.50
N LEU A 558 11.49 -16.37 8.66
CA LEU A 558 12.78 -17.00 8.95
C LEU A 558 13.46 -16.34 10.17
N CYS A 559 13.51 -15.01 10.23
CA CYS A 559 14.07 -14.28 11.38
C CYS A 559 13.30 -14.58 12.67
N SER A 560 11.96 -14.59 12.60
CA SER A 560 11.10 -14.91 13.74
C SER A 560 11.32 -16.32 14.26
N GLU A 561 11.47 -17.31 13.39
CA GLU A 561 11.67 -18.72 13.76
C GLU A 561 13.08 -19.01 14.24
N ALA A 562 14.09 -18.45 13.57
CA ALA A 562 15.50 -18.59 13.96
C ALA A 562 15.86 -17.76 15.20
N GLN A 563 15.00 -16.82 15.62
CA GLN A 563 15.30 -15.81 16.64
C GLN A 563 16.59 -15.05 16.31
N VAL A 564 16.77 -14.70 15.05
CA VAL A 564 17.88 -13.91 14.53
C VAL A 564 17.35 -12.51 14.21
N ASP A 565 18.16 -11.50 14.55
CA ASP A 565 17.80 -10.13 14.28
C ASP A 565 17.58 -9.90 12.78
N ALA A 566 16.38 -9.42 12.43
CA ALA A 566 15.98 -9.17 11.06
C ALA A 566 16.88 -8.12 10.36
N SER A 567 17.48 -7.21 11.13
CA SER A 567 18.42 -6.22 10.60
C SER A 567 19.74 -6.89 10.20
N ARG A 568 20.24 -7.84 11.00
CA ARG A 568 21.47 -8.59 10.69
C ARG A 568 21.30 -9.45 9.44
N LEU A 569 20.17 -10.14 9.31
CA LEU A 569 19.91 -10.93 8.11
C LEU A 569 19.91 -10.08 6.84
N ARG A 570 19.23 -8.91 6.87
CA ARG A 570 19.13 -8.00 5.74
C ARG A 570 20.45 -7.32 5.37
N SER A 571 21.25 -6.99 6.36
CA SER A 571 22.54 -6.31 6.15
C SER A 571 23.70 -7.26 5.83
N GLY A 572 23.48 -8.59 5.95
CA GLY A 572 24.53 -9.59 5.76
C GLY A 572 25.54 -9.70 6.90
N TYR A 573 25.38 -8.95 8.00
CA TYR A 573 26.23 -9.01 9.19
C TYR A 573 25.80 -10.12 10.16
N LEU A 574 25.65 -11.33 9.62
CA LEU A 574 25.36 -12.51 10.43
C LEU A 574 26.60 -12.96 11.16
N THR A 575 26.43 -13.37 12.41
CA THR A 575 27.50 -14.03 13.19
C THR A 575 27.56 -15.51 12.82
N ASP A 576 28.70 -16.15 13.09
CA ASP A 576 28.85 -17.61 12.88
C ASP A 576 27.79 -18.42 13.66
N ALA A 577 27.31 -17.90 14.78
CA ALA A 577 26.26 -18.51 15.60
C ALA A 577 24.84 -18.37 14.98
N ASP A 578 24.62 -17.39 14.08
CA ASP A 578 23.32 -17.18 13.44
C ASP A 578 23.06 -18.20 12.32
N TRP A 579 24.09 -18.65 11.61
CA TRP A 579 23.99 -19.57 10.49
C TRP A 579 23.35 -20.92 10.83
N PRO A 580 23.75 -21.63 11.89
CA PRO A 580 23.09 -22.88 12.29
C PRO A 580 21.62 -22.68 12.64
N ARG A 581 21.25 -21.57 13.31
CA ARG A 581 19.89 -21.23 13.70
C ARG A 581 19.02 -20.95 12.47
N LEU A 582 19.56 -20.22 11.49
CA LEU A 582 18.89 -19.96 10.22
C LEU A 582 18.70 -21.23 9.42
N ALA A 583 19.71 -22.12 9.36
CA ALA A 583 19.62 -23.40 8.66
C ALA A 583 18.56 -24.32 9.28
N GLU A 584 18.49 -24.41 10.61
CA GLU A 584 17.46 -25.15 11.33
C GLU A 584 16.06 -24.58 11.05
N ALA A 585 15.88 -23.27 11.18
CA ALA A 585 14.61 -22.59 10.92
C ALA A 585 14.17 -22.74 9.46
N MET A 586 15.12 -22.69 8.51
CA MET A 586 14.85 -22.94 7.08
C MET A 586 14.39 -24.38 6.85
N GLY A 587 15.01 -25.37 7.49
CA GLY A 587 14.57 -26.76 7.45
C GLY A 587 13.13 -26.91 7.93
N ARG A 588 12.78 -26.32 9.08
CA ARG A 588 11.43 -26.37 9.66
C ARG A 588 10.39 -25.66 8.78
N LEU A 589 10.70 -24.47 8.27
CA LEU A 589 9.81 -23.71 7.42
C LEU A 589 9.59 -24.34 6.04
N SER A 590 10.61 -25.05 5.50
CA SER A 590 10.48 -25.74 4.22
C SER A 590 9.48 -26.89 4.23
N GLU A 591 9.23 -27.48 5.41
CA GLU A 591 8.22 -28.53 5.60
C GLU A 591 6.84 -27.96 6.01
N ALA A 592 6.75 -26.67 6.32
CA ALA A 592 5.50 -26.04 6.74
C ALA A 592 4.57 -25.82 5.55
N PRO A 593 3.28 -26.19 5.63
CA PRO A 593 2.32 -26.00 4.55
C PRO A 593 1.83 -24.54 4.48
N ILE A 594 2.74 -23.60 4.16
CA ILE A 594 2.46 -22.17 4.00
C ILE A 594 2.54 -21.83 2.52
N PHE A 595 1.47 -21.26 1.99
CA PHE A 595 1.34 -20.84 0.59
C PHE A 595 1.17 -19.32 0.53
N VAL A 596 2.02 -18.63 -0.23
CA VAL A 596 2.01 -17.16 -0.33
C VAL A 596 1.67 -16.76 -1.75
N ASP A 597 0.71 -15.87 -1.89
CA ASP A 597 0.35 -15.19 -3.13
C ASP A 597 0.55 -13.68 -2.95
N ASP A 598 1.50 -13.11 -3.68
CA ASP A 598 1.82 -11.69 -3.67
C ASP A 598 1.40 -10.97 -4.96
N SER A 599 0.41 -11.55 -5.67
CA SER A 599 -0.14 -10.93 -6.88
C SER A 599 -0.76 -9.57 -6.54
N ALA A 600 -0.30 -8.53 -7.22
CA ALA A 600 -0.88 -7.19 -7.11
C ALA A 600 -2.30 -7.17 -7.72
N ASN A 601 -3.20 -6.35 -7.14
CA ASN A 601 -4.54 -6.08 -7.68
C ASN A 601 -5.52 -7.29 -7.70
N LEU A 602 -5.43 -8.20 -6.73
CA LEU A 602 -6.36 -9.32 -6.61
C LEU A 602 -7.78 -8.87 -6.24
N SER A 603 -8.76 -9.41 -6.93
CA SER A 603 -10.17 -9.29 -6.57
C SER A 603 -10.62 -10.40 -5.61
N ALA A 604 -11.71 -10.17 -4.87
CA ALA A 604 -12.28 -11.18 -3.97
C ALA A 604 -12.73 -12.46 -4.72
N ILE A 605 -13.05 -12.36 -6.01
CA ILE A 605 -13.44 -13.49 -6.85
C ILE A 605 -12.22 -14.36 -7.18
N GLU A 606 -11.10 -13.74 -7.57
CA GLU A 606 -9.85 -14.45 -7.85
C GLU A 606 -9.28 -15.11 -6.59
N MET A 607 -9.30 -14.42 -5.44
CA MET A 607 -8.93 -15.01 -4.15
C MET A 607 -9.76 -16.27 -3.86
N ARG A 608 -11.08 -16.23 -4.14
CA ARG A 608 -11.98 -17.37 -3.97
C ARG A 608 -11.59 -18.55 -4.86
N ALA A 609 -11.30 -18.29 -6.14
CA ALA A 609 -10.89 -19.33 -7.09
C ALA A 609 -9.56 -19.99 -6.66
N LYS A 610 -8.56 -19.18 -6.31
CA LYS A 610 -7.25 -19.66 -5.83
C LYS A 610 -7.37 -20.44 -4.52
N ALA A 611 -8.16 -19.95 -3.55
CA ALA A 611 -8.37 -20.64 -2.27
C ALA A 611 -9.10 -21.97 -2.43
N ARG A 612 -10.10 -22.07 -3.33
CA ARG A 612 -10.77 -23.33 -3.67
C ARG A 612 -9.82 -24.35 -4.28
N LYS A 613 -8.97 -23.93 -5.21
CA LYS A 613 -7.97 -24.77 -5.83
C LYS A 613 -7.00 -25.29 -4.77
N LEU A 614 -6.46 -24.40 -3.94
CA LEU A 614 -5.52 -24.77 -2.90
C LEU A 614 -6.13 -25.71 -1.86
N ARG A 615 -7.41 -25.51 -1.49
CA ARG A 615 -8.14 -26.42 -0.61
C ARG A 615 -8.30 -27.81 -1.20
N ALA A 616 -8.59 -27.91 -2.49
CA ALA A 616 -8.76 -29.18 -3.17
C ALA A 616 -7.43 -29.96 -3.29
N GLU A 617 -6.32 -29.27 -3.49
CA GLU A 617 -4.99 -29.88 -3.70
C GLU A 617 -4.26 -30.18 -2.39
N HIS A 618 -4.38 -29.29 -1.37
CA HIS A 618 -3.56 -29.33 -0.16
C HIS A 618 -4.35 -29.30 1.15
N GLY A 619 -5.68 -29.17 1.12
CA GLY A 619 -6.49 -29.22 2.33
C GLY A 619 -6.38 -27.94 3.18
N LEU A 620 -6.62 -26.77 2.61
CA LEU A 620 -6.52 -25.45 3.26
C LEU A 620 -7.30 -25.35 4.59
N GLY A 621 -6.65 -24.80 5.63
CA GLY A 621 -7.22 -24.66 6.98
C GLY A 621 -7.25 -23.23 7.54
N LEU A 622 -6.48 -22.29 6.96
CA LEU A 622 -6.46 -20.87 7.37
C LEU A 622 -6.16 -19.99 6.16
N ILE A 623 -6.85 -18.84 6.06
CA ILE A 623 -6.52 -17.79 5.11
C ILE A 623 -6.13 -16.52 5.87
N ILE A 624 -5.08 -15.83 5.40
CA ILE A 624 -4.65 -14.51 5.88
C ILE A 624 -4.64 -13.56 4.69
N ILE A 625 -5.21 -12.35 4.86
CA ILE A 625 -5.27 -11.30 3.85
C ILE A 625 -4.61 -10.04 4.43
N ASP A 626 -3.52 -9.59 3.82
CA ASP A 626 -2.75 -8.42 4.23
C ASP A 626 -2.70 -7.39 3.08
N TYR A 627 -3.55 -6.35 3.09
CA TYR A 627 -4.68 -6.02 3.96
C TYR A 627 -5.96 -5.74 3.13
N ILE A 628 -7.12 -5.80 3.77
CA ILE A 628 -8.43 -5.82 3.10
C ILE A 628 -8.71 -4.61 2.20
N GLN A 629 -8.19 -3.44 2.52
CA GLN A 629 -8.41 -2.21 1.75
C GLN A 629 -7.65 -2.19 0.41
N LEU A 630 -6.72 -3.11 0.14
CA LEU A 630 -6.04 -3.22 -1.17
C LEU A 630 -6.76 -4.12 -2.17
N ILE A 631 -7.79 -4.85 -1.73
CA ILE A 631 -8.57 -5.71 -2.63
C ILE A 631 -9.34 -4.85 -3.61
N GLN A 632 -9.30 -5.24 -4.89
CA GLN A 632 -10.05 -4.55 -5.93
C GLN A 632 -11.52 -4.99 -5.97
N SER A 633 -12.43 -4.01 -6.13
CA SER A 633 -13.82 -4.28 -6.43
C SER A 633 -14.04 -4.38 -7.94
N TYR A 634 -14.79 -5.39 -8.36
CA TYR A 634 -15.15 -5.60 -9.77
C TYR A 634 -16.20 -4.59 -10.27
N LYS A 635 -16.91 -3.92 -9.35
CA LYS A 635 -17.92 -2.90 -9.67
C LYS A 635 -17.39 -1.52 -9.31
N ARG A 636 -17.59 -0.52 -10.18
CA ARG A 636 -17.40 0.88 -9.80
C ARG A 636 -18.37 1.22 -8.68
N ALA A 637 -17.88 1.28 -7.45
CA ALA A 637 -18.64 1.76 -6.31
C ALA A 637 -18.67 3.30 -6.33
N GLU A 638 -19.78 3.91 -5.89
CA GLU A 638 -19.92 5.36 -5.81
C GLU A 638 -19.00 5.98 -4.73
N ASN A 639 -18.64 5.20 -3.71
CA ASN A 639 -17.69 5.62 -2.69
C ASN A 639 -16.90 4.43 -2.11
N ARG A 640 -15.76 4.72 -1.47
CA ARG A 640 -14.82 3.75 -0.89
C ARG A 640 -15.45 2.88 0.22
N THR A 641 -16.36 3.46 1.00
CA THR A 641 -17.05 2.74 2.09
C THR A 641 -17.91 1.59 1.56
N GLN A 642 -18.64 1.81 0.45
CA GLN A 642 -19.44 0.76 -0.19
C GLN A 642 -18.56 -0.34 -0.77
N GLU A 643 -17.43 0.03 -1.37
CA GLU A 643 -16.46 -0.93 -1.92
C GLU A 643 -15.92 -1.87 -0.85
N VAL A 644 -15.44 -1.34 0.28
CA VAL A 644 -14.94 -2.14 1.40
C VAL A 644 -16.05 -3.01 2.01
N SER A 645 -17.29 -2.52 2.03
CA SER A 645 -18.46 -3.28 2.50
C SER A 645 -18.76 -4.50 1.63
N GLU A 646 -18.70 -4.37 0.31
CA GLU A 646 -18.86 -5.49 -0.63
C GLU A 646 -17.73 -6.52 -0.51
N ILE A 647 -16.50 -6.04 -0.37
CA ILE A 647 -15.32 -6.88 -0.17
C ILE A 647 -15.47 -7.70 1.13
N ALA A 648 -15.86 -7.07 2.24
CA ALA A 648 -16.05 -7.72 3.53
C ALA A 648 -17.08 -8.85 3.46
N ARG A 649 -18.23 -8.60 2.82
CA ARG A 649 -19.27 -9.64 2.61
C ARG A 649 -18.76 -10.78 1.74
N SER A 650 -17.97 -10.47 0.70
CA SER A 650 -17.39 -11.48 -0.18
C SER A 650 -16.40 -12.39 0.56
N ILE A 651 -15.55 -11.81 1.43
CA ILE A 651 -14.61 -12.57 2.26
C ILE A 651 -15.34 -13.40 3.32
N LYS A 652 -16.38 -12.86 3.95
CA LYS A 652 -17.21 -13.64 4.88
C LYS A 652 -17.92 -14.81 4.18
N SER A 653 -18.38 -14.59 2.95
CA SER A 653 -18.96 -15.66 2.12
C SER A 653 -17.91 -16.72 1.79
N LEU A 654 -16.67 -16.33 1.51
CA LEU A 654 -15.54 -17.23 1.29
C LEU A 654 -15.24 -18.09 2.53
N ALA A 655 -15.18 -17.48 3.73
CA ALA A 655 -14.97 -18.20 4.98
C ALA A 655 -16.05 -19.27 5.22
N LYS A 656 -17.33 -18.91 5.02
CA LYS A 656 -18.47 -19.84 5.15
C LYS A 656 -18.45 -20.94 4.10
N GLU A 657 -18.16 -20.62 2.85
CA GLU A 657 -18.15 -21.56 1.75
C GLU A 657 -17.06 -22.62 1.90
N LEU A 658 -15.88 -22.19 2.32
CA LEU A 658 -14.74 -23.08 2.53
C LEU A 658 -14.73 -23.70 3.94
N ASP A 659 -15.64 -23.30 4.84
CA ASP A 659 -15.67 -23.72 6.25
C ASP A 659 -14.30 -23.64 6.93
N ILE A 660 -13.60 -22.51 6.75
CA ILE A 660 -12.29 -22.20 7.32
C ILE A 660 -12.25 -20.78 7.87
N PRO A 661 -11.44 -20.52 8.94
CA PRO A 661 -11.23 -19.14 9.42
C PRO A 661 -10.48 -18.30 8.40
N VAL A 662 -10.86 -17.02 8.34
CA VAL A 662 -10.16 -16.00 7.52
C VAL A 662 -9.75 -14.85 8.41
N ILE A 663 -8.45 -14.59 8.52
CA ILE A 663 -7.89 -13.38 9.13
C ILE A 663 -7.76 -12.33 8.05
N ALA A 664 -8.43 -11.19 8.20
CA ALA A 664 -8.25 -10.03 7.36
C ALA A 664 -7.64 -8.90 8.19
N ILE A 665 -6.46 -8.44 7.78
CA ILE A 665 -5.81 -7.27 8.39
C ILE A 665 -6.54 -6.03 7.91
N SER A 666 -6.81 -5.09 8.82
CA SER A 666 -7.49 -3.83 8.53
C SER A 666 -6.74 -2.66 9.16
N GLN A 667 -6.71 -1.54 8.44
CA GLN A 667 -6.21 -0.30 8.99
C GLN A 667 -7.31 0.45 9.74
N LEU A 668 -6.96 1.05 10.89
CA LEU A 668 -7.87 1.86 11.69
C LEU A 668 -8.02 3.28 11.13
N SER A 669 -9.23 3.84 11.26
CA SER A 669 -9.52 5.25 10.97
C SER A 669 -8.72 6.20 11.89
N ARG A 670 -8.39 7.40 11.40
CA ARG A 670 -7.59 8.42 12.09
C ARG A 670 -8.29 9.07 13.29
N VAL A 671 -9.58 8.89 13.44
CA VAL A 671 -10.40 9.45 14.54
C VAL A 671 -9.92 9.00 15.93
N VAL A 672 -9.17 7.89 16.00
CA VAL A 672 -8.55 7.37 17.25
C VAL A 672 -7.65 8.41 17.95
N GLU A 673 -7.03 9.31 17.21
CA GLU A 673 -6.04 10.26 17.76
C GLU A 673 -6.66 11.57 18.26
N VAL A 674 -7.85 11.93 17.74
CA VAL A 674 -8.55 13.16 18.09
C VAL A 674 -9.37 12.99 19.39
N THR A 675 -9.78 11.77 19.69
CA THR A 675 -10.46 11.43 20.94
C THR A 675 -9.42 11.13 22.01
N GLY A 676 -9.40 11.84 23.12
CA GLY A 676 -8.37 11.80 24.20
C GLY A 676 -7.99 10.41 24.77
N SER A 677 -8.63 9.32 24.33
CA SER A 677 -8.24 7.94 24.57
C SER A 677 -7.62 7.37 23.27
N ARG A 678 -6.29 7.22 23.26
CA ARG A 678 -5.53 6.65 22.12
C ARG A 678 -5.78 5.15 21.89
N ARG A 679 -6.60 4.49 22.73
CA ARG A 679 -6.94 3.07 22.62
C ARG A 679 -7.98 2.83 21.53
N PRO A 680 -7.77 1.87 20.60
CA PRO A 680 -8.70 1.55 19.53
C PRO A 680 -10.07 1.11 20.04
N GLN A 681 -11.14 1.50 19.33
CA GLN A 681 -12.53 1.13 19.55
C GLN A 681 -13.21 0.72 18.23
N LEU A 682 -14.33 0.01 18.29
CA LEU A 682 -15.10 -0.43 17.10
C LEU A 682 -15.51 0.74 16.20
N SER A 683 -15.82 1.90 16.77
CA SER A 683 -16.12 3.11 16.01
C SER A 683 -14.97 3.58 15.13
N HIS A 684 -13.75 3.14 15.40
CA HIS A 684 -12.56 3.48 14.60
C HIS A 684 -12.38 2.62 13.34
N LEU A 685 -13.20 1.55 13.20
CA LEU A 685 -13.40 0.84 11.93
C LEU A 685 -14.40 1.57 10.99
N ARG A 686 -14.73 2.83 11.26
CA ARG A 686 -15.89 3.57 10.76
C ARG A 686 -15.89 3.87 9.25
N GLU A 687 -14.76 3.84 8.57
CA GLU A 687 -14.73 3.81 7.09
C GLU A 687 -15.24 2.46 6.53
N SER A 688 -15.55 1.52 7.44
CA SER A 688 -15.96 0.15 7.16
C SER A 688 -16.96 -0.34 8.22
N GLY A 689 -18.02 0.42 8.50
CA GLY A 689 -19.05 0.01 9.47
C GLY A 689 -19.62 -1.40 9.21
N GLU A 690 -19.55 -1.85 7.97
CA GLU A 690 -19.88 -3.21 7.58
C GLU A 690 -18.84 -4.24 8.06
N LEU A 691 -17.54 -3.88 8.13
CA LEU A 691 -16.51 -4.78 8.70
C LEU A 691 -16.85 -5.15 10.15
N GLU A 692 -17.31 -4.16 10.92
CA GLU A 692 -17.79 -4.42 12.28
C GLU A 692 -19.00 -5.37 12.26
N GLN A 693 -19.97 -5.16 11.38
CA GLN A 693 -21.20 -5.97 11.36
C GLN A 693 -20.96 -7.40 10.89
N VAL A 694 -20.16 -7.58 9.85
CA VAL A 694 -19.95 -8.87 9.15
C VAL A 694 -18.96 -9.76 9.88
N SER A 695 -17.97 -9.21 10.60
CA SER A 695 -16.95 -9.96 11.35
C SER A 695 -17.53 -10.71 12.54
N ASP A 696 -16.93 -11.84 12.89
CA ASP A 696 -17.25 -12.65 14.06
C ASP A 696 -16.33 -12.31 15.24
N LEU A 697 -15.07 -12.01 14.97
CA LEU A 697 -14.05 -11.62 15.92
C LEU A 697 -13.34 -10.35 15.45
N VAL A 698 -13.17 -9.36 16.33
CA VAL A 698 -12.38 -8.15 16.06
C VAL A 698 -11.31 -8.01 17.13
N LEU A 699 -10.06 -8.00 16.70
CA LEU A 699 -8.87 -7.84 17.53
C LEU A 699 -8.22 -6.49 17.22
N PHE A 700 -8.02 -5.66 18.24
CA PHE A 700 -7.21 -4.46 18.15
C PHE A 700 -5.86 -4.68 18.80
N ILE A 701 -4.80 -4.22 18.15
CA ILE A 701 -3.44 -4.22 18.68
C ILE A 701 -3.10 -2.82 19.12
N TYR A 702 -2.73 -2.67 20.41
CA TYR A 702 -2.31 -1.41 21.01
C TYR A 702 -0.99 -1.61 21.79
N ARG A 703 -0.10 -0.62 21.71
CA ARG A 703 1.17 -0.64 22.45
C ARG A 703 1.42 0.73 23.06
N GLU A 704 1.49 0.81 24.41
CA GLU A 704 1.74 2.06 25.12
C GLU A 704 3.15 2.59 24.84
N ASP A 705 4.18 1.71 24.84
CA ASP A 705 5.59 2.07 24.58
C ASP A 705 5.83 2.67 23.19
N TYR A 706 4.85 2.48 22.35
CA TYR A 706 4.81 3.03 21.01
C TYR A 706 4.31 4.50 20.99
N TYR A 707 3.33 4.84 21.84
CA TYR A 707 2.76 6.18 21.93
C TYR A 707 3.48 7.09 22.91
N ASP A 708 3.99 6.53 24.02
CA ASP A 708 4.68 7.24 25.08
C ASP A 708 5.68 6.32 25.79
N GLN A 709 6.94 6.33 25.34
CA GLN A 709 8.00 5.50 25.89
C GLN A 709 8.27 5.81 27.36
N ASN A 710 8.20 7.10 27.75
CA ASN A 710 8.48 7.51 29.11
C ASN A 710 7.39 7.00 30.07
N LYS A 711 6.14 7.11 29.65
CA LYS A 711 5.00 6.59 30.41
C LYS A 711 5.02 5.06 30.48
N ALA A 712 5.29 4.40 29.33
CA ALA A 712 5.39 2.94 29.29
C ALA A 712 6.50 2.42 30.20
N ARG A 713 7.67 3.11 30.21
CA ARG A 713 8.78 2.78 31.12
C ARG A 713 8.40 2.98 32.58
N ALA A 714 7.72 4.08 32.91
CA ALA A 714 7.25 4.36 34.26
C ALA A 714 6.19 3.34 34.74
N GLU A 715 5.36 2.82 33.82
CA GLU A 715 4.33 1.81 34.11
C GLU A 715 4.82 0.35 33.95
N GLY A 716 6.08 0.11 33.59
CA GLY A 716 6.64 -1.23 33.33
C GLY A 716 6.02 -1.93 32.10
N LYS A 717 5.52 -1.16 31.14
CA LYS A 717 4.83 -1.65 29.92
C LYS A 717 5.70 -1.58 28.66
N GLU A 718 7.02 -1.53 28.78
CA GLU A 718 7.93 -1.59 27.63
C GLU A 718 7.80 -2.95 26.93
N ASN A 719 7.69 -2.94 25.60
CA ASN A 719 7.51 -4.12 24.74
C ASN A 719 6.22 -4.92 25.00
N ILE A 720 5.25 -4.36 25.71
CA ILE A 720 3.95 -4.99 25.94
C ILE A 720 2.97 -4.53 24.84
N ALA A 721 2.36 -5.51 24.18
CA ALA A 721 1.27 -5.29 23.24
C ALA A 721 -0.05 -5.71 23.89
N GLU A 722 -0.97 -4.77 24.06
CA GLU A 722 -2.33 -5.04 24.47
C GLU A 722 -3.14 -5.49 23.25
N ILE A 723 -3.69 -6.71 23.31
CA ILE A 723 -4.59 -7.24 22.28
C ILE A 723 -5.99 -7.18 22.85
N ARG A 724 -6.82 -6.30 22.30
CA ARG A 724 -8.21 -6.12 22.71
C ARG A 724 -9.14 -6.95 21.85
N ILE A 725 -9.90 -7.86 22.46
CA ILE A 725 -11.04 -8.52 21.82
C ILE A 725 -12.23 -7.56 21.90
N ALA A 726 -12.39 -6.72 20.88
CA ALA A 726 -13.43 -5.69 20.88
C ALA A 726 -14.82 -6.21 20.48
N LYS A 727 -14.85 -7.31 19.72
CA LYS A 727 -16.07 -8.04 19.34
C LYS A 727 -15.77 -9.53 19.31
N HIS A 728 -16.67 -10.33 19.87
CA HIS A 728 -16.63 -11.78 19.80
C HIS A 728 -18.05 -12.34 19.78
N ARG A 729 -18.52 -12.87 18.63
CA ARG A 729 -19.89 -13.40 18.50
C ARG A 729 -20.13 -14.65 19.36
N ASN A 730 -19.09 -15.47 19.51
CA ASN A 730 -19.19 -16.79 20.10
C ASN A 730 -18.54 -16.89 21.51
N GLY A 731 -18.09 -15.74 22.07
CA GLY A 731 -17.38 -15.75 23.36
C GLY A 731 -17.31 -14.37 24.03
N PRO A 732 -16.55 -14.24 25.13
CA PRO A 732 -16.40 -13.00 25.86
C PRO A 732 -15.52 -11.97 25.08
N VAL A 733 -15.73 -10.70 25.41
CA VAL A 733 -14.79 -9.61 25.07
C VAL A 733 -13.85 -9.40 26.25
N ASP A 734 -12.55 -9.26 25.99
CA ASP A 734 -11.53 -9.09 27.03
C ASP A 734 -10.29 -8.41 26.44
N ASP A 735 -9.41 -7.91 27.30
CA ASP A 735 -8.12 -7.38 26.94
C ASP A 735 -7.03 -8.34 27.42
N LEU A 736 -6.08 -8.70 26.56
CA LEU A 736 -4.93 -9.53 26.92
C LEU A 736 -3.61 -8.84 26.56
N GLU A 737 -2.56 -9.18 27.28
CA GLU A 737 -1.23 -8.61 27.10
C GLU A 737 -0.28 -9.68 26.55
N LEU A 738 0.50 -9.31 25.51
CA LEU A 738 1.57 -10.12 24.93
C LEU A 738 2.89 -9.36 25.01
N PHE A 739 4.00 -10.07 25.12
CA PHE A 739 5.33 -9.51 24.99
C PHE A 739 5.76 -9.50 23.52
N PHE A 740 6.30 -8.38 23.03
CA PHE A 740 6.75 -8.21 21.66
C PHE A 740 8.27 -8.05 21.59
N HIS A 741 8.97 -9.05 21.06
CA HIS A 741 10.39 -8.96 20.72
C HIS A 741 10.60 -8.17 19.44
N LYS A 742 11.08 -6.94 19.56
CA LYS A 742 11.26 -6.02 18.42
C LYS A 742 12.29 -6.53 17.42
N GLU A 743 13.39 -7.12 17.92
CA GLU A 743 14.54 -7.59 17.12
C GLU A 743 14.16 -8.75 16.21
N HIS A 744 13.29 -9.66 16.69
CA HIS A 744 12.90 -10.86 15.95
C HIS A 744 11.52 -10.76 15.30
N GLY A 745 10.75 -9.68 15.59
CA GLY A 745 9.38 -9.54 15.13
C GLY A 745 8.46 -10.65 15.65
N ARG A 746 8.58 -11.02 16.94
CA ARG A 746 7.84 -12.14 17.53
C ARG A 746 7.06 -11.72 18.76
N PHE A 747 5.79 -12.18 18.83
CA PHE A 747 4.94 -12.04 20.01
C PHE A 747 4.99 -13.31 20.85
N HIS A 748 4.90 -13.18 22.20
CA HIS A 748 4.84 -14.27 23.16
C HIS A 748 3.83 -13.95 24.27
N ASP A 749 3.25 -14.99 24.90
CA ASP A 749 2.49 -14.82 26.12
C ASP A 749 3.36 -14.23 27.25
N LEU A 750 2.78 -13.37 28.08
CA LEU A 750 3.43 -12.80 29.25
C LEU A 750 3.50 -13.87 30.37
N ASP A 751 4.71 -14.31 30.69
CA ASP A 751 4.95 -15.21 31.82
C ASP A 751 5.00 -14.39 33.13
N ARG A 752 3.85 -14.20 33.77
CA ARG A 752 3.70 -13.45 35.04
C ARG A 752 4.43 -14.06 36.24
N GLN A 753 4.92 -15.29 36.15
CA GLN A 753 5.63 -15.97 37.23
C GLN A 753 7.07 -15.48 37.42
N HIS A 754 7.70 -14.82 36.39
CA HIS A 754 9.08 -14.35 36.43
C HIS A 754 9.21 -12.84 36.62
N ALA A 755 8.13 -12.06 36.61
CA ALA A 755 8.18 -10.61 36.80
C ALA A 755 8.45 -10.19 38.26
N GLY A 756 8.42 -11.12 39.22
CA GLY A 756 8.68 -10.87 40.64
C GLY A 756 10.15 -11.07 41.07
N ALA A 757 11.05 -11.56 40.21
CA ALA A 757 12.43 -11.91 40.59
C ALA A 757 13.52 -10.95 40.11
N ALA A 758 13.16 -9.87 39.40
CA ALA A 758 14.11 -8.86 38.90
C ALA A 758 14.13 -7.56 39.73
N GLY A 759 13.54 -7.59 40.94
CA GLY A 759 13.42 -6.44 41.84
C GLY A 759 13.79 -6.78 43.29
N SER A 760 14.91 -7.52 43.49
CA SER A 760 15.51 -7.63 44.83
C SER A 760 17.02 -7.51 44.74
#